data_674f6cede29e11ffa3ce9df1f40e1cf8
#
_entry.id   674f6cede29e11ffa3ce9df1f40e1cf8
#
_cell.length_a   1.000
_cell.length_b   1.000
_cell.length_c   1.000
_cell.angle_alpha   90.00
_cell.angle_beta   90.00
_cell.angle_gamma   90.00
#
_symmetry.space_group_name_H-M   'P 1'
#
loop_
_entity.id
_entity.type
_entity.pdbx_description
1 polymer ?
#
loop_
_entity_poly.entity_id
_entity_poly.type
_entity_poly.pdbx_seq_one_letter_code
_entity_poly.pdbx_strand_id
1 'polypeptide(L)'
;MFALTDKVIGNLQMATFAAFGGFATLVLSSFAGTRREKLAAHAALAVAGSVLLTIGTAVTSSTALAAIVTLPVTFAVFFAGIAGPNAASGSTGALLAYVLPAASPGTISMVPDRLAGWWLASIAGTAAVLALSPRPGEDRLRADASQLAAGLADLLDAALGGAATEARLGDAMAAKHELITRFTATPYRPTGLATPDEALANIVELLEWCTTLVADTIRERADLRNASRQERDLLEAAGSVLHDVATLLADGRTVPDLDRLERCRAESLAWLGQLTPERPGFRAAARLSFHADTIAGVVLATGAAALVARGLADPEWIATTRSRWHHGPATARLQRPRRRILSLAAVARRDASVRSVWFISSLRGAIALAAAVAVADLSSVQHGFWVVLGALSVLRTNAASTGSTALRALAGTAIGFVIGGALLVAIGSDSTALWVALPIAVFVAAYAPGTAPFAIGQAAFTVTIAVLFNLLAPVGWKVGVLRIEDVAIGCAVSVLAGILFWPRGLSSLVGDDLADTFRAGASYLTQAIEWASGSRTGEPDGGTATITAALRLDDALRAFLTEQGTKHIGKQELWRLVGGSMRLRLTAHLVAGLPRDATGMGAARDALSHRTGTLVAWYERLAELVGKPRGKPVADLEPPAFGPVDVVKVGSGSHYGIWLCEHLDHLSEGLDELVPPASRLAEIRRRPWWR
;
A
#
# COMPACT_ATOMS: atom_id res chain seq x y z
N MET A 1 -4.40 -27.66 -23.38
CA MET A 1 -5.83 -27.33 -23.61
C MET A 1 -6.08 -26.86 -25.03
N PHE A 2 -5.35 -25.86 -25.54
CA PHE A 2 -5.50 -25.39 -26.91
C PHE A 2 -5.38 -26.54 -27.94
N ALA A 3 -4.34 -27.38 -27.88
CA ALA A 3 -4.18 -28.52 -28.74
C ALA A 3 -5.34 -29.54 -28.67
N LEU A 4 -5.88 -29.77 -27.47
CA LEU A 4 -7.01 -30.66 -27.26
C LEU A 4 -8.29 -30.11 -27.96
N THR A 5 -8.54 -28.82 -27.79
CA THR A 5 -9.74 -28.19 -28.34
C THR A 5 -9.67 -28.00 -29.86
N ASP A 6 -8.46 -27.74 -30.40
CA ASP A 6 -8.24 -27.56 -31.83
C ASP A 6 -8.18 -28.91 -32.58
N LYS A 7 -7.34 -29.86 -32.12
CA LYS A 7 -7.04 -31.10 -32.84
C LYS A 7 -7.98 -32.26 -32.52
N VAL A 8 -8.52 -32.33 -31.30
CA VAL A 8 -9.34 -33.48 -30.89
C VAL A 8 -10.84 -33.11 -30.98
N ILE A 9 -11.24 -31.92 -30.47
CA ILE A 9 -12.63 -31.48 -30.44
C ILE A 9 -12.99 -30.78 -31.76
N GLY A 10 -12.06 -30.09 -32.42
CA GLY A 10 -12.25 -29.39 -33.68
C GLY A 10 -13.13 -28.11 -33.58
N ASN A 11 -13.23 -27.52 -32.36
CA ASN A 11 -14.04 -26.32 -32.13
C ASN A 11 -13.16 -25.09 -31.98
N LEU A 12 -13.15 -24.22 -33.00
CA LEU A 12 -12.29 -23.04 -33.05
C LEU A 12 -12.64 -22.00 -31.97
N GLN A 13 -13.94 -21.83 -31.64
CA GLN A 13 -14.35 -20.90 -30.57
C GLN A 13 -13.81 -21.41 -29.22
N MET A 14 -14.02 -22.68 -28.92
CA MET A 14 -13.52 -23.31 -27.71
C MET A 14 -11.98 -23.25 -27.64
N ALA A 15 -11.28 -23.47 -28.75
CA ALA A 15 -9.81 -23.40 -28.83
C ALA A 15 -9.28 -21.98 -28.52
N THR A 16 -9.90 -20.97 -29.11
CA THR A 16 -9.52 -19.56 -28.87
C THR A 16 -9.68 -19.20 -27.39
N PHE A 17 -10.84 -19.52 -26.79
CA PHE A 17 -11.07 -19.19 -25.38
C PHE A 17 -10.28 -20.08 -24.41
N ALA A 18 -9.88 -21.28 -24.79
CA ALA A 18 -8.95 -22.11 -24.05
C ALA A 18 -7.51 -21.52 -24.07
N ALA A 19 -7.05 -21.01 -25.20
CA ALA A 19 -5.73 -20.37 -25.31
C ALA A 19 -5.66 -19.08 -24.48
N PHE A 20 -6.61 -18.14 -24.70
CA PHE A 20 -6.64 -16.87 -23.98
C PHE A 20 -7.03 -17.00 -22.50
N GLY A 21 -7.88 -17.97 -22.15
CA GLY A 21 -8.17 -18.33 -20.77
C GLY A 21 -6.93 -18.84 -20.02
N GLY A 22 -6.10 -19.66 -20.69
CA GLY A 22 -4.80 -20.07 -20.17
C GLY A 22 -3.87 -18.88 -19.95
N PHE A 23 -3.84 -17.94 -20.89
CA PHE A 23 -3.05 -16.73 -20.76
C PHE A 23 -3.58 -15.83 -19.61
N ALA A 24 -4.88 -15.67 -19.47
CA ALA A 24 -5.52 -14.91 -18.38
C ALA A 24 -5.15 -15.47 -17.00
N THR A 25 -5.19 -16.81 -16.85
CA THR A 25 -5.00 -17.47 -15.56
C THR A 25 -3.54 -17.66 -15.18
N LEU A 26 -2.62 -17.84 -16.16
CA LEU A 26 -1.22 -18.15 -15.89
C LEU A 26 -0.26 -16.97 -16.07
N VAL A 27 -0.59 -16.01 -16.94
CA VAL A 27 0.30 -14.88 -17.27
C VAL A 27 -0.20 -13.56 -16.72
N LEU A 28 -1.50 -13.29 -16.89
CA LEU A 28 -2.08 -12.00 -16.47
C LEU A 28 -2.52 -11.97 -15.01
N SER A 29 -2.71 -13.13 -14.38
CA SER A 29 -3.13 -13.24 -12.99
C SER A 29 -2.06 -13.94 -12.17
N SER A 30 -1.59 -13.27 -11.10
CA SER A 30 -0.59 -13.82 -10.19
C SER A 30 -1.12 -13.73 -8.75
N PHE A 31 -1.62 -14.84 -8.23
CA PHE A 31 -2.20 -14.90 -6.90
C PHE A 31 -1.17 -15.28 -5.85
N ALA A 32 -1.14 -14.52 -4.76
CA ALA A 32 -0.30 -14.77 -3.60
C ALA A 32 -1.05 -15.56 -2.52
N GLY A 33 -0.30 -16.05 -1.52
CA GLY A 33 -0.85 -16.73 -0.36
C GLY A 33 -0.75 -18.26 -0.40
N THR A 34 -1.47 -18.89 0.52
CA THR A 34 -1.55 -20.34 0.68
C THR A 34 -2.20 -21.02 -0.53
N ARG A 35 -2.02 -22.34 -0.65
CA ARG A 35 -2.69 -23.12 -1.72
C ARG A 35 -4.21 -22.95 -1.73
N ARG A 36 -4.83 -22.83 -0.54
CA ARG A 36 -6.29 -22.61 -0.41
C ARG A 36 -6.70 -21.22 -0.92
N GLU A 37 -5.93 -20.19 -0.60
CA GLU A 37 -6.18 -18.82 -1.07
C GLU A 37 -5.98 -18.71 -2.58
N LYS A 38 -4.94 -19.33 -3.13
CA LYS A 38 -4.72 -19.41 -4.58
C LYS A 38 -5.87 -20.13 -5.29
N LEU A 39 -6.32 -21.27 -4.74
CA LEU A 39 -7.48 -22.00 -5.28
C LEU A 39 -8.74 -21.12 -5.28
N ALA A 40 -9.02 -20.46 -4.16
CA ALA A 40 -10.20 -19.58 -4.04
C ALA A 40 -10.13 -18.39 -5.02
N ALA A 41 -8.94 -17.78 -5.19
CA ALA A 41 -8.73 -16.68 -6.13
C ALA A 41 -8.91 -17.12 -7.60
N HIS A 42 -8.36 -18.28 -8.00
CA HIS A 42 -8.57 -18.83 -9.34
C HIS A 42 -10.04 -19.21 -9.58
N ALA A 43 -10.72 -19.81 -8.59
CA ALA A 43 -12.14 -20.11 -8.69
C ALA A 43 -12.99 -18.83 -8.84
N ALA A 44 -12.67 -17.79 -8.06
CA ALA A 44 -13.33 -16.49 -8.19
C ALA A 44 -13.10 -15.86 -9.57
N LEU A 45 -11.88 -15.96 -10.11
CA LEU A 45 -11.56 -15.49 -11.47
C LEU A 45 -12.34 -16.30 -12.52
N ALA A 46 -12.44 -17.61 -12.38
CA ALA A 46 -13.19 -18.47 -13.30
C ALA A 46 -14.66 -18.09 -13.35
N VAL A 47 -15.30 -17.90 -12.18
CA VAL A 47 -16.71 -17.49 -12.07
C VAL A 47 -16.92 -16.07 -12.59
N ALA A 48 -16.12 -15.10 -12.13
CA ALA A 48 -16.22 -13.72 -12.61
C ALA A 48 -15.98 -13.62 -14.13
N GLY A 49 -14.96 -14.34 -14.63
CA GLY A 49 -14.67 -14.41 -16.06
C GLY A 49 -15.82 -15.01 -16.86
N SER A 50 -16.55 -16.00 -16.34
CA SER A 50 -17.74 -16.54 -16.99
C SER A 50 -18.85 -15.50 -17.17
N VAL A 51 -19.12 -14.72 -16.12
CA VAL A 51 -20.11 -13.64 -16.18
C VAL A 51 -19.66 -12.56 -17.18
N LEU A 52 -18.40 -12.14 -17.10
CA LEU A 52 -17.83 -11.11 -17.95
C LEU A 52 -17.78 -11.54 -19.43
N LEU A 53 -17.44 -12.79 -19.71
CA LEU A 53 -17.45 -13.37 -21.05
C LEU A 53 -18.87 -13.38 -21.65
N THR A 54 -19.86 -13.74 -20.84
CA THR A 54 -21.27 -13.74 -21.27
C THR A 54 -21.74 -12.32 -21.59
N ILE A 55 -21.44 -11.35 -20.71
CA ILE A 55 -21.75 -9.93 -20.94
C ILE A 55 -21.03 -9.43 -22.19
N GLY A 56 -19.72 -9.69 -22.33
CA GLY A 56 -18.91 -9.29 -23.48
C GLY A 56 -19.47 -9.84 -24.79
N THR A 57 -19.93 -11.11 -24.80
CA THR A 57 -20.56 -11.68 -25.98
C THR A 57 -21.93 -11.05 -26.30
N ALA A 58 -22.72 -10.70 -25.28
CA ALA A 58 -24.03 -10.11 -25.47
C ALA A 58 -24.01 -8.68 -26.03
N VAL A 59 -22.93 -7.90 -25.76
CA VAL A 59 -22.84 -6.49 -26.16
C VAL A 59 -22.29 -6.28 -27.57
N THR A 60 -21.86 -7.33 -28.27
CA THR A 60 -21.30 -7.24 -29.64
C THR A 60 -22.31 -6.82 -30.71
N SER A 61 -23.60 -6.73 -30.39
CA SER A 61 -24.65 -6.37 -31.31
C SER A 61 -24.60 -4.92 -31.80
N SER A 62 -23.92 -4.02 -31.10
CA SER A 62 -23.82 -2.60 -31.43
C SER A 62 -22.59 -1.97 -30.78
N THR A 63 -21.83 -1.20 -31.58
CA THR A 63 -20.67 -0.40 -31.11
C THR A 63 -21.01 0.48 -29.93
N ALA A 64 -22.14 1.20 -29.99
CA ALA A 64 -22.58 2.08 -28.92
C ALA A 64 -22.85 1.29 -27.63
N LEU A 65 -23.53 0.14 -27.74
CA LEU A 65 -23.83 -0.73 -26.61
C LEU A 65 -22.51 -1.29 -26.00
N ALA A 66 -21.59 -1.76 -26.85
CA ALA A 66 -20.30 -2.27 -26.41
C ALA A 66 -19.52 -1.20 -25.65
N ALA A 67 -19.38 0.01 -26.18
CA ALA A 67 -18.67 1.11 -25.54
C ALA A 67 -19.34 1.56 -24.22
N ILE A 68 -20.67 1.73 -24.21
CA ILE A 68 -21.44 2.16 -23.03
C ILE A 68 -21.34 1.13 -21.90
N VAL A 69 -21.49 -0.16 -22.19
CA VAL A 69 -21.43 -1.24 -21.19
C VAL A 69 -19.98 -1.50 -20.73
N THR A 70 -19.00 -1.28 -21.60
CA THR A 70 -17.58 -1.39 -21.21
C THR A 70 -17.24 -0.46 -20.06
N LEU A 71 -17.77 0.76 -20.01
CA LEU A 71 -17.44 1.73 -18.97
C LEU A 71 -17.80 1.23 -17.55
N PRO A 72 -19.04 0.86 -17.20
CA PRO A 72 -19.38 0.37 -15.87
C PRO A 72 -18.78 -1.00 -15.57
N VAL A 73 -18.64 -1.89 -16.54
CA VAL A 73 -18.05 -3.22 -16.34
C VAL A 73 -16.57 -3.11 -16.00
N THR A 74 -15.81 -2.36 -16.77
CA THR A 74 -14.37 -2.19 -16.52
C THR A 74 -14.11 -1.37 -15.27
N PHE A 75 -14.95 -0.37 -14.98
CA PHE A 75 -14.91 0.34 -13.69
C PHE A 75 -15.12 -0.62 -12.53
N ALA A 76 -16.15 -1.46 -12.57
CA ALA A 76 -16.44 -2.41 -11.50
C ALA A 76 -15.28 -3.42 -11.29
N VAL A 77 -14.69 -3.92 -12.38
CA VAL A 77 -13.56 -4.86 -12.30
C VAL A 77 -12.31 -4.20 -11.70
N PHE A 78 -11.96 -2.99 -12.14
CA PHE A 78 -10.83 -2.26 -11.56
C PHE A 78 -11.09 -1.88 -10.10
N PHE A 79 -12.30 -1.38 -9.79
CA PHE A 79 -12.66 -0.97 -8.45
C PHE A 79 -12.78 -2.16 -7.47
N ALA A 80 -13.12 -3.34 -7.96
CA ALA A 80 -13.11 -4.57 -7.17
C ALA A 80 -11.70 -4.92 -6.63
N GLY A 81 -10.63 -4.36 -7.21
CA GLY A 81 -9.27 -4.46 -6.69
C GLY A 81 -9.12 -3.97 -5.24
N ILE A 82 -10.03 -3.10 -4.77
CA ILE A 82 -10.10 -2.63 -3.39
C ILE A 82 -10.36 -3.78 -2.39
N ALA A 83 -10.93 -4.91 -2.85
CA ALA A 83 -11.20 -6.07 -2.02
C ALA A 83 -9.95 -6.84 -1.58
N GLY A 84 -8.79 -6.55 -2.18
CA GLY A 84 -7.51 -7.12 -1.78
C GLY A 84 -6.55 -7.43 -2.93
N PRO A 85 -5.31 -7.86 -2.61
CA PRO A 85 -4.24 -8.05 -3.59
C PRO A 85 -4.59 -9.07 -4.67
N ASN A 86 -5.29 -10.15 -4.30
CA ASN A 86 -5.70 -11.17 -5.26
C ASN A 86 -6.78 -10.65 -6.20
N ALA A 87 -7.71 -9.80 -5.74
CA ALA A 87 -8.71 -9.17 -6.60
C ALA A 87 -8.05 -8.18 -7.58
N ALA A 88 -7.11 -7.35 -7.09
CA ALA A 88 -6.34 -6.43 -7.92
C ALA A 88 -5.48 -7.19 -8.95
N SER A 89 -4.83 -8.29 -8.55
CA SER A 89 -4.01 -9.11 -9.43
C SER A 89 -4.81 -9.84 -10.50
N GLY A 90 -6.04 -10.24 -10.18
CA GLY A 90 -6.95 -10.92 -11.11
C GLY A 90 -7.67 -9.99 -12.08
N SER A 91 -7.65 -8.66 -11.85
CA SER A 91 -8.42 -7.70 -12.64
C SER A 91 -8.09 -7.73 -14.15
N THR A 92 -6.79 -7.82 -14.48
CA THR A 92 -6.35 -7.88 -15.89
C THR A 92 -6.82 -9.16 -16.60
N GLY A 93 -6.73 -10.31 -15.90
CA GLY A 93 -7.24 -11.59 -16.42
C GLY A 93 -8.78 -11.58 -16.58
N ALA A 94 -9.50 -10.97 -15.63
CA ALA A 94 -10.93 -10.80 -15.68
C ALA A 94 -11.35 -9.87 -16.84
N LEU A 95 -10.62 -8.77 -17.04
CA LEU A 95 -10.86 -7.86 -18.17
C LEU A 95 -10.60 -8.51 -19.52
N LEU A 96 -9.62 -9.41 -19.63
CA LEU A 96 -9.41 -10.17 -20.85
C LEU A 96 -10.63 -11.05 -21.18
N ALA A 97 -11.24 -11.68 -20.17
CA ALA A 97 -12.44 -12.48 -20.35
C ALA A 97 -13.65 -11.65 -20.87
N TYR A 98 -13.70 -10.35 -20.56
CA TYR A 98 -14.71 -9.41 -21.09
C TYR A 98 -14.34 -8.87 -22.46
N VAL A 99 -13.10 -8.38 -22.61
CA VAL A 99 -12.66 -7.63 -23.80
C VAL A 99 -12.59 -8.53 -25.03
N LEU A 100 -12.10 -9.78 -24.86
CA LEU A 100 -11.95 -10.71 -25.97
C LEU A 100 -13.30 -10.96 -26.70
N PRO A 101 -14.38 -11.34 -26.03
CA PRO A 101 -15.66 -11.49 -26.69
C PRO A 101 -16.29 -10.15 -27.11
N ALA A 102 -16.12 -9.07 -26.34
CA ALA A 102 -16.71 -7.76 -26.64
C ALA A 102 -16.16 -7.14 -27.94
N ALA A 103 -14.89 -7.40 -28.26
CA ALA A 103 -14.22 -6.91 -29.45
C ALA A 103 -14.08 -7.99 -30.55
N SER A 104 -14.75 -9.12 -30.42
CA SER A 104 -14.75 -10.21 -31.41
C SER A 104 -16.20 -10.50 -31.88
N PRO A 105 -16.46 -10.50 -33.19
CA PRO A 105 -17.81 -10.81 -33.69
C PRO A 105 -18.30 -12.14 -33.12
N GLY A 106 -19.57 -12.17 -32.68
CA GLY A 106 -20.15 -13.40 -32.16
C GLY A 106 -21.61 -13.23 -31.78
N THR A 107 -22.29 -14.36 -31.67
CA THR A 107 -23.69 -14.44 -31.27
C THR A 107 -23.82 -15.12 -29.90
N ILE A 108 -24.96 -14.91 -29.23
CA ILE A 108 -25.22 -15.51 -27.90
C ILE A 108 -25.16 -17.05 -27.98
N SER A 109 -25.45 -17.65 -29.14
CA SER A 109 -25.31 -19.10 -29.34
C SER A 109 -23.91 -19.65 -29.21
N MET A 110 -22.87 -18.79 -29.30
CA MET A 110 -21.47 -19.17 -29.12
C MET A 110 -21.05 -19.18 -27.64
N VAL A 111 -21.86 -18.65 -26.72
CA VAL A 111 -21.53 -18.57 -25.29
C VAL A 111 -21.17 -19.92 -24.67
N PRO A 112 -21.89 -21.03 -24.93
CA PRO A 112 -21.53 -22.34 -24.37
C PRO A 112 -20.12 -22.79 -24.76
N ASP A 113 -19.73 -22.67 -26.04
CA ASP A 113 -18.40 -23.06 -26.52
C ASP A 113 -17.30 -22.19 -25.94
N ARG A 114 -17.53 -20.88 -25.87
CA ARG A 114 -16.62 -19.90 -25.25
C ARG A 114 -16.42 -20.20 -23.75
N LEU A 115 -17.50 -20.50 -23.03
CA LEU A 115 -17.45 -20.89 -21.62
C LEU A 115 -16.74 -22.21 -21.42
N ALA A 116 -16.99 -23.21 -22.28
CA ALA A 116 -16.31 -24.49 -22.18
C ALA A 116 -14.78 -24.33 -22.31
N GLY A 117 -14.31 -23.52 -23.29
CA GLY A 117 -12.91 -23.17 -23.44
C GLY A 117 -12.34 -22.45 -22.21
N TRP A 118 -13.05 -21.49 -21.69
CA TRP A 118 -12.68 -20.73 -20.50
C TRP A 118 -12.54 -21.60 -19.24
N TRP A 119 -13.51 -22.49 -18.98
CA TRP A 119 -13.48 -23.40 -17.84
C TRP A 119 -12.38 -24.44 -17.96
N LEU A 120 -12.16 -25.00 -19.17
CA LEU A 120 -11.08 -25.94 -19.42
C LEU A 120 -9.71 -25.31 -19.11
N ALA A 121 -9.50 -24.07 -19.57
CA ALA A 121 -8.27 -23.32 -19.26
C ALA A 121 -8.15 -22.98 -17.77
N SER A 122 -9.23 -22.57 -17.13
CA SER A 122 -9.25 -22.21 -15.70
C SER A 122 -8.93 -23.42 -14.81
N ILE A 123 -9.51 -24.59 -15.10
CA ILE A 123 -9.25 -25.83 -14.36
C ILE A 123 -7.80 -26.26 -14.54
N ALA A 124 -7.31 -26.30 -15.78
CA ALA A 124 -5.96 -26.72 -16.06
C ALA A 124 -4.91 -25.74 -15.52
N GLY A 125 -5.14 -24.43 -15.66
CA GLY A 125 -4.28 -23.38 -15.11
C GLY A 125 -4.23 -23.43 -13.59
N THR A 126 -5.39 -23.60 -12.93
CA THR A 126 -5.44 -23.78 -11.48
C THR A 126 -4.68 -25.02 -11.03
N ALA A 127 -4.89 -26.15 -11.68
CA ALA A 127 -4.18 -27.40 -11.36
C ALA A 127 -2.66 -27.23 -11.52
N ALA A 128 -2.20 -26.60 -12.62
CA ALA A 128 -0.80 -26.33 -12.85
C ALA A 128 -0.19 -25.41 -11.77
N VAL A 129 -0.88 -24.32 -11.40
CA VAL A 129 -0.41 -23.42 -10.34
C VAL A 129 -0.34 -24.14 -9.00
N LEU A 130 -1.33 -24.93 -8.63
CA LEU A 130 -1.33 -25.65 -7.35
C LEU A 130 -0.26 -26.75 -7.29
N ALA A 131 0.04 -27.41 -8.43
CA ALA A 131 1.05 -28.45 -8.52
C ALA A 131 2.47 -27.88 -8.55
N LEU A 132 2.71 -26.84 -9.36
CA LEU A 132 4.03 -26.32 -9.69
C LEU A 132 4.44 -25.08 -8.88
N SER A 133 3.49 -24.44 -8.17
CA SER A 133 3.83 -23.25 -7.40
C SER A 133 4.77 -23.58 -6.25
N PRO A 134 5.92 -22.92 -6.16
CA PRO A 134 6.83 -23.11 -5.04
C PRO A 134 6.09 -22.85 -3.72
N ARG A 135 6.55 -23.49 -2.65
CA ARG A 135 6.05 -23.16 -1.31
C ARG A 135 6.31 -21.67 -1.07
N PRO A 136 5.40 -20.96 -0.39
CA PRO A 136 5.68 -19.58 0.01
C PRO A 136 7.05 -19.56 0.70
N GLY A 137 7.99 -18.81 0.16
CA GLY A 137 9.25 -18.55 0.84
C GLY A 137 8.98 -17.82 2.15
N GLU A 138 9.92 -17.86 3.07
CA GLU A 138 9.85 -17.02 4.27
C GLU A 138 9.60 -15.57 3.84
N ASP A 139 8.63 -14.95 4.51
CA ASP A 139 8.35 -13.53 4.30
C ASP A 139 9.53 -12.73 4.87
N ARG A 140 10.47 -12.38 3.99
CA ARG A 140 11.71 -11.69 4.40
C ARG A 140 11.45 -10.41 5.16
N LEU A 141 10.38 -9.67 4.79
CA LEU A 141 10.01 -8.45 5.51
C LEU A 141 9.59 -8.77 6.95
N ARG A 142 8.86 -9.86 7.14
CA ARG A 142 8.46 -10.32 8.47
C ARG A 142 9.65 -10.81 9.28
N ALA A 143 10.61 -11.49 8.65
CA ALA A 143 11.84 -11.92 9.29
C ALA A 143 12.69 -10.72 9.74
N ASP A 144 12.84 -9.70 8.89
CA ASP A 144 13.56 -8.47 9.24
C ASP A 144 12.87 -7.70 10.39
N ALA A 145 11.53 -7.62 10.37
CA ALA A 145 10.76 -7.00 11.45
C ALA A 145 10.91 -7.79 12.76
N SER A 146 10.92 -9.14 12.70
CA SER A 146 11.21 -10.01 13.84
C SER A 146 12.61 -9.76 14.39
N GLN A 147 13.63 -9.69 13.53
CA GLN A 147 15.01 -9.43 13.93
C GLN A 147 15.17 -8.06 14.59
N LEU A 148 14.55 -7.01 14.05
CA LEU A 148 14.60 -5.68 14.65
C LEU A 148 13.90 -5.65 16.01
N ALA A 149 12.73 -6.29 16.15
CA ALA A 149 12.02 -6.37 17.43
C ALA A 149 12.85 -7.10 18.50
N ALA A 150 13.51 -8.21 18.15
CA ALA A 150 14.42 -8.93 19.05
C ALA A 150 15.62 -8.05 19.44
N GLY A 151 16.25 -7.38 18.48
CA GLY A 151 17.38 -6.48 18.74
C GLY A 151 17.03 -5.30 19.66
N LEU A 152 15.80 -4.77 19.56
CA LEU A 152 15.29 -3.72 20.44
C LEU A 152 15.04 -4.26 21.87
N ALA A 153 14.50 -5.47 22.00
CA ALA A 153 14.34 -6.12 23.30
C ALA A 153 15.70 -6.30 24.00
N ASP A 154 16.68 -6.88 23.31
CA ASP A 154 18.05 -7.08 23.80
C ASP A 154 18.74 -5.76 24.18
N LEU A 155 18.45 -4.69 23.44
CA LEU A 155 19.00 -3.36 23.70
C LEU A 155 18.39 -2.75 24.97
N LEU A 156 17.09 -2.89 25.20
CA LEU A 156 16.41 -2.45 26.42
C LEU A 156 16.91 -3.23 27.64
N ASP A 157 17.03 -4.54 27.55
CA ASP A 157 17.54 -5.39 28.62
C ASP A 157 19.00 -5.03 28.98
N ALA A 158 19.83 -4.79 27.96
CA ALA A 158 21.21 -4.34 28.19
C ALA A 158 21.28 -2.96 28.85
N ALA A 159 20.42 -2.04 28.47
CA ALA A 159 20.35 -0.70 29.04
C ALA A 159 19.91 -0.74 30.52
N LEU A 160 18.91 -1.54 30.85
CA LEU A 160 18.46 -1.77 32.24
C LEU A 160 19.51 -2.48 33.09
N GLY A 161 20.21 -3.45 32.51
CA GLY A 161 21.29 -4.17 33.17
C GLY A 161 22.61 -3.38 33.28
N GLY A 162 22.69 -2.19 32.70
CA GLY A 162 23.90 -1.34 32.72
C GLY A 162 25.03 -1.87 31.85
N ALA A 163 24.76 -2.74 30.90
CA ALA A 163 25.78 -3.22 29.95
C ALA A 163 26.04 -2.16 28.85
N ALA A 164 27.15 -2.34 28.11
CA ALA A 164 27.49 -1.46 26.99
C ALA A 164 26.42 -1.58 25.88
N THR A 165 25.81 -0.45 25.55
CA THR A 165 24.68 -0.38 24.62
C THR A 165 25.05 0.09 23.21
N GLU A 166 26.25 0.70 23.03
CA GLU A 166 26.64 1.38 21.80
C GLU A 166 26.70 0.44 20.57
N ALA A 167 27.31 -0.75 20.74
CA ALA A 167 27.36 -1.75 19.67
C ALA A 167 25.95 -2.27 19.30
N ARG A 168 25.15 -2.60 20.33
CA ARG A 168 23.76 -3.07 20.10
C ARG A 168 22.86 -2.00 19.47
N LEU A 169 23.08 -0.73 19.84
CA LEU A 169 22.39 0.40 19.19
C LEU A 169 22.79 0.49 17.71
N GLY A 170 24.07 0.30 17.39
CA GLY A 170 24.55 0.23 16.02
C GLY A 170 23.87 -0.89 15.23
N ASP A 171 23.77 -2.09 15.82
CA ASP A 171 23.10 -3.24 15.20
C ASP A 171 21.59 -3.01 14.98
N ALA A 172 20.90 -2.42 15.96
CA ALA A 172 19.47 -2.08 15.83
C ALA A 172 19.24 -1.01 14.74
N MET A 173 20.12 0.00 14.65
CA MET A 173 20.04 1.01 13.58
C MET A 173 20.31 0.40 12.20
N ALA A 174 21.23 -0.54 12.08
CA ALA A 174 21.49 -1.27 10.83
C ALA A 174 20.28 -2.14 10.44
N ALA A 175 19.72 -2.89 11.39
CA ALA A 175 18.50 -3.69 11.16
C ALA A 175 17.31 -2.82 10.76
N LYS A 176 17.12 -1.65 11.38
CA LYS A 176 16.11 -0.65 10.97
C LYS A 176 16.31 -0.22 9.51
N HIS A 177 17.54 0.12 9.13
CA HIS A 177 17.86 0.55 7.77
C HIS A 177 17.56 -0.55 6.74
N GLU A 178 17.94 -1.79 7.03
CA GLU A 178 17.65 -2.95 6.17
C GLU A 178 16.14 -3.17 6.01
N LEU A 179 15.38 -3.14 7.12
CA LEU A 179 13.93 -3.28 7.13
C LEU A 179 13.26 -2.21 6.24
N ILE A 180 13.61 -0.93 6.42
CA ILE A 180 13.05 0.19 5.63
C ILE A 180 13.45 0.07 4.16
N THR A 181 14.70 -0.28 3.87
CA THR A 181 15.20 -0.45 2.50
C THR A 181 14.43 -1.56 1.79
N ARG A 182 14.22 -2.68 2.46
CA ARG A 182 13.46 -3.82 1.91
C ARG A 182 11.99 -3.50 1.76
N PHE A 183 11.38 -2.85 2.74
CA PHE A 183 9.99 -2.41 2.66
C PHE A 183 9.75 -1.49 1.46
N THR A 184 10.61 -0.49 1.28
CA THR A 184 10.50 0.47 0.16
C THR A 184 10.89 -0.12 -1.20
N ALA A 185 11.70 -1.19 -1.23
CA ALA A 185 12.07 -1.91 -2.44
C ALA A 185 11.00 -2.94 -2.87
N THR A 186 10.24 -3.48 -1.92
CA THR A 186 9.21 -4.48 -2.22
C THR A 186 8.09 -3.83 -3.02
N PRO A 187 7.68 -4.41 -4.17
CA PRO A 187 6.52 -3.93 -4.91
C PRO A 187 5.26 -4.27 -4.11
N TYR A 188 4.95 -3.44 -3.14
CA TYR A 188 3.73 -3.55 -2.34
C TYR A 188 2.55 -3.26 -3.25
N ARG A 189 1.75 -4.27 -3.55
CA ARG A 189 0.50 -4.05 -4.27
C ARG A 189 -0.49 -3.41 -3.32
N PRO A 190 -1.23 -2.37 -3.76
CA PRO A 190 -2.26 -1.76 -2.93
C PRO A 190 -3.26 -2.85 -2.54
N THR A 191 -3.44 -3.02 -1.24
CA THR A 191 -4.22 -4.14 -0.68
C THR A 191 -5.37 -3.56 0.13
N GLY A 192 -6.45 -3.14 -0.52
CA GLY A 192 -7.54 -2.42 0.12
C GLY A 192 -8.06 -2.99 1.45
N LEU A 193 -8.22 -4.30 1.60
CA LEU A 193 -8.78 -4.94 2.80
C LEU A 193 -7.88 -6.03 3.42
N ALA A 194 -6.65 -6.18 2.98
CA ALA A 194 -5.76 -7.17 3.56
C ALA A 194 -5.21 -6.67 4.91
N THR A 195 -6.04 -6.75 5.93
CA THR A 195 -5.73 -6.38 7.31
C THR A 195 -4.37 -6.94 7.81
N PRO A 196 -3.95 -8.17 7.49
CA PRO A 196 -2.64 -8.67 7.90
C PRO A 196 -1.45 -7.95 7.24
N ASP A 197 -1.55 -7.62 5.96
CA ASP A 197 -0.48 -6.93 5.23
C ASP A 197 -0.40 -5.45 5.62
N GLU A 198 -1.56 -4.82 5.86
CA GLU A 198 -1.65 -3.48 6.41
C GLU A 198 -1.04 -3.42 7.81
N ALA A 199 -1.35 -4.40 8.66
CA ALA A 199 -0.78 -4.50 9.99
C ALA A 199 0.75 -4.71 9.96
N LEU A 200 1.28 -5.49 9.00
CA LEU A 200 2.72 -5.65 8.84
C LEU A 200 3.41 -4.35 8.42
N ALA A 201 2.80 -3.58 7.52
CA ALA A 201 3.31 -2.26 7.16
C ALA A 201 3.33 -1.30 8.37
N ASN A 202 2.28 -1.30 9.17
CA ASN A 202 2.22 -0.52 10.40
C ASN A 202 3.28 -0.95 11.43
N ILE A 203 3.61 -2.25 11.52
CA ILE A 203 4.71 -2.75 12.36
C ILE A 203 6.05 -2.15 11.91
N VAL A 204 6.32 -2.05 10.61
CA VAL A 204 7.56 -1.43 10.09
C VAL A 204 7.69 0.02 10.58
N GLU A 205 6.63 0.80 10.47
CA GLU A 205 6.59 2.18 10.93
C GLU A 205 6.77 2.29 12.47
N LEU A 206 6.06 1.46 13.22
CA LEU A 206 6.13 1.44 14.68
C LEU A 206 7.52 1.02 15.19
N LEU A 207 8.14 0.00 14.58
CA LEU A 207 9.50 -0.43 14.94
C LEU A 207 10.54 0.63 14.58
N GLU A 208 10.38 1.35 13.46
CA GLU A 208 11.23 2.49 13.12
C GLU A 208 11.17 3.56 14.21
N TRP A 209 9.97 3.92 14.64
CA TRP A 209 9.80 4.91 15.69
C TRP A 209 10.28 4.40 17.04
N CYS A 210 9.96 3.16 17.42
CA CYS A 210 10.47 2.54 18.64
C CYS A 210 12.03 2.59 18.70
N THR A 211 12.67 2.28 17.56
CA THR A 211 14.15 2.37 17.45
C THR A 211 14.64 3.78 17.72
N THR A 212 13.95 4.78 17.20
CA THR A 212 14.32 6.18 17.42
C THR A 212 14.17 6.56 18.89
N LEU A 213 13.04 6.24 19.52
CA LEU A 213 12.81 6.53 20.94
C LEU A 213 13.83 5.86 21.87
N VAL A 214 14.13 4.58 21.63
CA VAL A 214 15.14 3.86 22.41
C VAL A 214 16.53 4.45 22.19
N ALA A 215 16.87 4.82 20.95
CA ALA A 215 18.14 5.46 20.63
C ALA A 215 18.29 6.81 21.32
N ASP A 216 17.23 7.64 21.32
CA ASP A 216 17.26 8.95 21.96
C ASP A 216 17.36 8.82 23.48
N THR A 217 16.61 7.89 24.09
CA THR A 217 16.72 7.57 25.51
C THR A 217 18.15 7.22 25.94
N ILE A 218 18.85 6.41 25.11
CA ILE A 218 20.24 6.01 25.39
C ILE A 218 21.20 7.16 25.15
N ARG A 219 21.05 7.95 24.06
CA ARG A 219 21.92 9.07 23.71
C ARG A 219 21.81 10.23 24.70
N GLU A 220 20.63 10.50 25.20
CA GLU A 220 20.39 11.51 26.24
C GLU A 220 20.97 11.10 27.59
N ARG A 221 21.63 9.93 27.65
CA ARG A 221 22.19 9.36 28.87
C ARG A 221 21.19 9.31 30.03
N ALA A 222 19.91 9.03 29.69
CA ALA A 222 18.92 8.71 30.70
C ALA A 222 19.49 7.56 31.54
N ASP A 223 19.79 7.83 32.84
CA ASP A 223 20.42 6.83 33.71
C ASP A 223 19.35 5.79 34.11
N LEU A 224 19.10 4.84 33.23
CA LEU A 224 18.17 3.74 33.44
C LEU A 224 18.52 2.88 34.65
N ARG A 225 19.75 2.97 35.17
CA ARG A 225 20.14 2.29 36.38
C ARG A 225 19.49 2.89 37.64
N ASN A 226 19.21 4.20 37.58
CA ASN A 226 18.53 4.93 38.63
C ASN A 226 17.02 5.00 38.42
N ALA A 227 16.49 4.25 37.44
CA ALA A 227 15.06 4.12 37.22
C ALA A 227 14.34 3.61 38.48
N SER A 228 13.20 4.18 38.79
CA SER A 228 12.34 3.66 39.85
C SER A 228 11.96 2.20 39.55
N ARG A 229 11.45 1.51 40.54
CA ARG A 229 10.97 0.14 40.36
C ARG A 229 9.87 0.10 39.29
N GLN A 230 8.96 1.05 39.32
CA GLN A 230 7.80 1.12 38.40
C GLN A 230 8.26 1.36 36.95
N GLU A 231 9.23 2.26 36.73
CA GLU A 231 9.80 2.52 35.41
C GLU A 231 10.57 1.30 34.89
N ARG A 232 11.31 0.61 35.75
CA ARG A 232 12.04 -0.60 35.41
C ARG A 232 11.08 -1.73 35.05
N ASP A 233 10.06 -1.98 35.87
CA ASP A 233 9.02 -2.99 35.62
C ASP A 233 8.31 -2.71 34.29
N LEU A 234 8.07 -1.43 33.95
CA LEU A 234 7.48 -1.00 32.69
C LEU A 234 8.37 -1.29 31.48
N LEU A 235 9.66 -0.93 31.56
CA LEU A 235 10.61 -1.18 30.46
C LEU A 235 10.94 -2.65 30.29
N GLU A 236 11.00 -3.44 31.37
CA GLU A 236 11.12 -4.92 31.31
C GLU A 236 9.89 -5.54 30.65
N ALA A 237 8.69 -5.07 30.98
CA ALA A 237 7.47 -5.53 30.32
C ALA A 237 7.46 -5.16 28.83
N ALA A 238 7.94 -3.98 28.46
CA ALA A 238 8.07 -3.56 27.07
C ALA A 238 9.09 -4.43 26.32
N GLY A 239 10.26 -4.73 26.90
CA GLY A 239 11.25 -5.65 26.35
C GLY A 239 10.68 -7.05 26.13
N SER A 240 9.94 -7.59 27.12
CA SER A 240 9.26 -8.87 27.00
C SER A 240 8.27 -8.90 25.85
N VAL A 241 7.44 -7.87 25.69
CA VAL A 241 6.48 -7.77 24.57
C VAL A 241 7.20 -7.69 23.23
N LEU A 242 8.32 -6.95 23.11
CA LEU A 242 9.11 -6.91 21.88
C LEU A 242 9.70 -8.28 21.52
N HIS A 243 10.17 -9.02 22.52
CA HIS A 243 10.66 -10.39 22.32
C HIS A 243 9.54 -11.34 21.88
N ASP A 244 8.37 -11.23 22.51
CA ASP A 244 7.18 -12.01 22.11
C ASP A 244 6.72 -11.64 20.70
N VAL A 245 6.76 -10.36 20.31
CA VAL A 245 6.47 -9.90 18.96
C VAL A 245 7.45 -10.51 17.95
N ALA A 246 8.75 -10.51 18.28
CA ALA A 246 9.75 -11.13 17.42
C ALA A 246 9.46 -12.61 17.19
N THR A 247 9.17 -13.35 18.26
CA THR A 247 8.84 -14.77 18.21
C THR A 247 7.50 -15.00 17.48
N LEU A 248 6.48 -14.17 17.76
CA LEU A 248 5.21 -14.22 17.06
C LEU A 248 5.37 -14.02 15.54
N LEU A 249 6.17 -13.06 15.12
CA LEU A 249 6.44 -12.82 13.70
C LEU A 249 7.19 -13.99 13.06
N ALA A 250 8.07 -14.67 13.78
CA ALA A 250 8.82 -15.83 13.30
C ALA A 250 7.96 -17.10 13.26
N ASP A 251 7.42 -17.56 14.40
CA ASP A 251 6.77 -18.86 14.55
C ASP A 251 5.23 -18.82 14.46
N GLY A 252 4.62 -17.65 14.73
CA GLY A 252 3.17 -17.45 14.67
C GLY A 252 2.37 -18.03 15.83
N ARG A 253 2.99 -18.39 16.93
CA ARG A 253 2.34 -19.10 18.05
C ARG A 253 2.35 -18.32 19.36
N THR A 254 3.39 -17.53 19.60
CA THR A 254 3.56 -16.74 20.81
C THR A 254 2.56 -15.60 20.83
N VAL A 255 1.91 -15.38 21.97
CA VAL A 255 0.95 -14.28 22.16
C VAL A 255 1.57 -13.29 23.15
N PRO A 256 1.85 -12.04 22.76
CA PRO A 256 2.38 -11.00 23.64
C PRO A 256 1.45 -10.67 24.80
N ASP A 257 1.97 -10.55 26.02
CA ASP A 257 1.19 -10.14 27.20
C ASP A 257 1.04 -8.61 27.27
N LEU A 258 0.09 -8.11 26.47
CA LEU A 258 -0.20 -6.67 26.42
C LEU A 258 -0.87 -6.17 27.69
N ASP A 259 -1.65 -7.02 28.37
CA ASP A 259 -2.33 -6.65 29.61
C ASP A 259 -1.34 -6.38 30.75
N ARG A 260 -0.26 -7.16 30.81
CA ARG A 260 0.85 -6.88 31.77
C ARG A 260 1.47 -5.52 31.48
N LEU A 261 1.77 -5.24 30.23
CA LEU A 261 2.39 -3.98 29.83
C LEU A 261 1.46 -2.78 30.14
N GLU A 262 0.15 -2.90 29.89
CA GLU A 262 -0.82 -1.87 30.26
C GLU A 262 -0.90 -1.64 31.78
N ARG A 263 -0.86 -2.70 32.58
CA ARG A 263 -0.85 -2.56 34.05
C ARG A 263 0.42 -1.87 34.53
N CYS A 264 1.60 -2.29 34.06
CA CYS A 264 2.86 -1.64 34.44
C CYS A 264 2.87 -0.17 34.03
N ARG A 265 2.27 0.18 32.87
CA ARG A 265 2.11 1.56 32.41
C ARG A 265 1.23 2.38 33.36
N ALA A 266 0.07 1.85 33.75
CA ALA A 266 -0.82 2.50 34.71
C ALA A 266 -0.16 2.70 36.09
N GLU A 267 0.61 1.72 36.56
CA GLU A 267 1.35 1.80 37.82
C GLU A 267 2.47 2.87 37.77
N SER A 268 3.18 2.98 36.65
CA SER A 268 4.18 4.01 36.42
C SER A 268 3.59 5.42 36.41
N LEU A 269 2.43 5.58 35.74
CA LEU A 269 1.67 6.84 35.75
C LEU A 269 1.20 7.21 37.14
N ALA A 270 0.65 6.26 37.88
CA ALA A 270 0.19 6.49 39.27
C ALA A 270 1.35 6.86 40.19
N TRP A 271 2.53 6.26 40.02
CA TRP A 271 3.74 6.59 40.77
C TRP A 271 4.22 8.01 40.47
N LEU A 272 4.26 8.43 39.22
CA LEU A 272 4.62 9.80 38.84
C LEU A 272 3.69 10.83 39.52
N GLY A 273 2.40 10.54 39.60
CA GLY A 273 1.42 11.39 40.27
C GLY A 273 1.62 11.51 41.81
N GLN A 274 2.47 10.66 42.41
CA GLN A 274 2.80 10.74 43.84
C GLN A 274 4.11 11.53 44.15
N LEU A 275 4.87 11.85 43.10
CA LEU A 275 6.11 12.61 43.25
C LEU A 275 5.79 14.09 43.51
N THR A 276 6.48 14.68 44.47
CA THR A 276 6.35 16.14 44.72
C THR A 276 7.28 16.89 43.73
N PRO A 277 6.77 17.88 43.00
CA PRO A 277 7.55 18.67 42.04
C PRO A 277 8.76 19.37 42.62
N GLU A 278 8.72 19.71 43.94
CA GLU A 278 9.81 20.37 44.66
C GLU A 278 10.94 19.41 45.05
N ARG A 279 10.79 18.09 44.88
CA ARG A 279 11.78 17.12 45.23
C ARG A 279 13.04 17.25 44.34
N PRO A 280 14.25 17.27 44.92
CA PRO A 280 15.47 17.20 44.13
C PRO A 280 15.44 15.97 43.19
N GLY A 281 15.70 16.19 41.90
CA GLY A 281 15.69 15.11 40.91
C GLY A 281 14.32 14.83 40.26
N PHE A 282 13.24 15.52 40.64
CA PHE A 282 11.89 15.34 40.02
C PHE A 282 11.92 15.47 38.49
N ARG A 283 12.64 16.46 37.95
CA ARG A 283 12.76 16.63 36.50
C ARG A 283 13.39 15.41 35.82
N ALA A 284 14.45 14.86 36.37
CA ALA A 284 15.10 13.67 35.80
C ALA A 284 14.17 12.45 35.86
N ALA A 285 13.47 12.27 36.98
CA ALA A 285 12.47 11.20 37.12
C ALA A 285 11.31 11.37 36.17
N ALA A 286 10.75 12.58 36.01
CA ALA A 286 9.66 12.86 35.11
C ALA A 286 10.06 12.65 33.63
N ARG A 287 11.28 13.01 33.25
CA ARG A 287 11.82 12.78 31.90
C ARG A 287 12.04 11.29 31.61
N LEU A 288 12.59 10.57 32.57
CA LEU A 288 12.77 9.12 32.44
C LEU A 288 11.42 8.39 32.33
N SER A 289 10.46 8.78 33.16
CA SER A 289 9.10 8.26 33.10
C SER A 289 8.41 8.57 31.76
N PHE A 290 8.65 9.76 31.20
CA PHE A 290 8.20 10.10 29.84
C PHE A 290 8.74 9.16 28.78
N HIS A 291 10.07 8.89 28.77
CA HIS A 291 10.69 7.96 27.82
C HIS A 291 10.12 6.55 27.97
N ALA A 292 10.01 6.08 29.23
CA ALA A 292 9.48 4.73 29.50
C ALA A 292 8.03 4.59 29.04
N ASP A 293 7.16 5.57 29.30
CA ASP A 293 5.76 5.56 28.88
C ASP A 293 5.62 5.62 27.36
N THR A 294 6.41 6.44 26.69
CA THR A 294 6.36 6.61 25.24
C THR A 294 6.82 5.32 24.53
N ILE A 295 7.90 4.70 24.99
CA ILE A 295 8.37 3.40 24.51
C ILE A 295 7.28 2.35 24.70
N ALA A 296 6.70 2.25 25.92
CA ALA A 296 5.65 1.29 26.23
C ALA A 296 4.41 1.46 25.33
N GLY A 297 4.00 2.71 25.07
CA GLY A 297 2.89 3.01 24.19
C GLY A 297 3.12 2.53 22.75
N VAL A 298 4.32 2.74 22.21
CA VAL A 298 4.67 2.25 20.86
C VAL A 298 4.75 0.73 20.83
N VAL A 299 5.31 0.12 21.87
CA VAL A 299 5.42 -1.35 21.99
C VAL A 299 4.02 -1.99 22.08
N LEU A 300 3.09 -1.41 22.84
CA LEU A 300 1.70 -1.86 22.87
C LEU A 300 1.06 -1.82 21.48
N ALA A 301 1.23 -0.71 20.76
CA ALA A 301 0.73 -0.58 19.38
C ALA A 301 1.36 -1.63 18.45
N THR A 302 2.66 -1.90 18.60
CA THR A 302 3.40 -2.90 17.82
C THR A 302 2.90 -4.31 18.11
N GLY A 303 2.68 -4.67 19.38
CA GLY A 303 2.14 -5.96 19.80
C GLY A 303 0.72 -6.18 19.27
N ALA A 304 -0.13 -5.16 19.35
CA ALA A 304 -1.48 -5.20 18.79
C ALA A 304 -1.46 -5.39 17.25
N ALA A 305 -0.58 -4.67 16.55
CA ALA A 305 -0.41 -4.83 15.11
C ALA A 305 0.12 -6.23 14.74
N ALA A 306 1.03 -6.81 15.55
CA ALA A 306 1.57 -8.14 15.32
C ALA A 306 0.50 -9.24 15.46
N LEU A 307 -0.40 -9.13 16.44
CA LEU A 307 -1.54 -10.04 16.58
C LEU A 307 -2.47 -9.98 15.36
N VAL A 308 -2.74 -8.78 14.85
CA VAL A 308 -3.53 -8.61 13.62
C VAL A 308 -2.81 -9.18 12.40
N ALA A 309 -1.50 -8.92 12.26
CA ALA A 309 -0.70 -9.41 11.14
C ALA A 309 -0.65 -10.94 11.07
N ARG A 310 -0.78 -11.61 12.21
CA ARG A 310 -0.81 -13.09 12.31
C ARG A 310 -2.22 -13.68 12.37
N GLY A 311 -3.26 -12.83 12.35
CA GLY A 311 -4.66 -13.28 12.40
C GLY A 311 -5.08 -13.88 13.74
N LEU A 312 -4.35 -13.60 14.81
CA LEU A 312 -4.62 -14.09 16.18
C LEU A 312 -5.52 -13.15 16.98
N ALA A 313 -5.72 -11.92 16.50
CA ALA A 313 -6.56 -10.97 17.20
C ALA A 313 -8.05 -11.33 17.04
N ASP A 314 -8.76 -11.40 18.16
CA ASP A 314 -10.21 -11.55 18.19
C ASP A 314 -10.86 -10.28 17.60
N PRO A 315 -11.91 -10.42 16.77
CA PRO A 315 -12.63 -9.25 16.21
C PRO A 315 -13.20 -8.31 17.27
N GLU A 316 -13.63 -8.84 18.42
CA GLU A 316 -14.16 -8.05 19.53
C GLU A 316 -13.02 -7.32 20.26
N TRP A 317 -11.90 -8.00 20.47
CA TRP A 317 -10.69 -7.41 21.02
C TRP A 317 -10.11 -6.34 20.08
N ILE A 318 -10.06 -6.58 18.76
CA ILE A 318 -9.63 -5.58 17.79
C ILE A 318 -10.54 -4.34 17.86
N ALA A 319 -11.86 -4.53 17.99
CA ALA A 319 -12.80 -3.43 18.07
C ALA A 319 -12.62 -2.60 19.35
N THR A 320 -12.41 -3.26 20.50
CA THR A 320 -12.19 -2.61 21.80
C THR A 320 -10.80 -1.99 21.91
N THR A 321 -9.77 -2.68 21.44
CA THR A 321 -8.38 -2.18 21.47
C THR A 321 -8.19 -1.05 20.46
N ARG A 322 -8.79 -1.12 19.27
CA ARG A 322 -8.82 0.01 18.33
C ARG A 322 -9.63 1.20 18.84
N SER A 323 -10.67 1.00 19.65
CA SER A 323 -11.37 2.13 20.29
C SER A 323 -10.54 2.78 21.38
N ARG A 324 -9.69 2.02 22.06
CA ARG A 324 -8.75 2.53 23.08
C ARG A 324 -7.49 3.15 22.47
N TRP A 325 -6.93 2.54 21.41
CA TRP A 325 -5.65 2.94 20.81
C TRP A 325 -5.78 3.61 19.44
N HIS A 326 -6.90 3.39 18.76
CA HIS A 326 -7.24 3.97 17.47
C HIS A 326 -8.75 4.21 17.48
N HIS A 327 -9.19 5.41 17.68
CA HIS A 327 -10.58 5.83 17.53
C HIS A 327 -11.01 5.74 16.05
N GLY A 328 -10.87 4.56 15.45
CA GLY A 328 -11.23 4.28 14.07
C GLY A 328 -12.50 3.45 13.96
N PRO A 329 -13.28 3.59 12.88
CA PRO A 329 -14.49 2.81 12.68
C PRO A 329 -14.14 1.32 12.70
N ALA A 330 -14.95 0.53 13.40
CA ALA A 330 -14.81 -0.89 13.60
C ALA A 330 -14.88 -1.67 12.27
N THR A 331 -13.78 -1.68 11.50
CA THR A 331 -13.61 -2.54 10.31
C THR A 331 -13.28 -3.99 10.66
N ALA A 332 -13.11 -4.29 11.94
CA ALA A 332 -12.67 -5.59 12.46
C ALA A 332 -13.79 -6.63 12.68
N ARG A 333 -14.92 -6.52 11.98
CA ARG A 333 -16.02 -7.51 12.08
C ARG A 333 -15.97 -8.57 10.97
N LEU A 334 -14.80 -9.11 10.62
CA LEU A 334 -14.55 -9.78 9.34
C LEU A 334 -14.68 -11.33 9.32
N GLN A 335 -15.16 -12.00 10.37
CA GLN A 335 -15.15 -13.47 10.38
C GLN A 335 -16.46 -14.19 10.02
N ARG A 336 -17.55 -13.49 9.69
CA ARG A 336 -18.75 -14.14 9.13
C ARG A 336 -18.98 -13.68 7.69
N PRO A 337 -19.34 -14.56 6.73
CA PRO A 337 -19.51 -14.23 5.32
C PRO A 337 -20.43 -13.03 5.07
N ARG A 338 -21.51 -12.91 5.82
CA ARG A 338 -22.44 -11.76 5.77
C ARG A 338 -21.82 -10.45 6.21
N ARG A 339 -20.87 -10.49 7.18
CA ARG A 339 -20.16 -9.30 7.67
C ARG A 339 -19.06 -8.87 6.72
N ARG A 340 -18.47 -9.81 5.96
CA ARG A 340 -17.48 -9.50 4.90
C ARG A 340 -18.09 -8.64 3.79
N ILE A 341 -19.32 -8.95 3.34
CA ILE A 341 -20.00 -8.15 2.31
C ILE A 341 -20.33 -6.74 2.84
N LEU A 342 -20.79 -6.62 4.09
CA LEU A 342 -21.09 -5.31 4.69
C LEU A 342 -19.83 -4.46 4.92
N SER A 343 -18.70 -5.08 5.24
CA SER A 343 -17.42 -4.36 5.38
C SER A 343 -16.85 -3.96 4.02
N LEU A 344 -16.99 -4.80 2.99
CA LEU A 344 -16.64 -4.44 1.61
C LEU A 344 -17.48 -3.26 1.12
N ALA A 345 -18.78 -3.26 1.41
CA ALA A 345 -19.66 -2.14 1.06
C ALA A 345 -19.30 -0.86 1.81
N ALA A 346 -18.89 -0.94 3.06
CA ALA A 346 -18.45 0.21 3.85
C ALA A 346 -17.13 0.81 3.33
N VAL A 347 -16.17 -0.05 2.97
CA VAL A 347 -14.91 0.38 2.34
C VAL A 347 -15.16 0.93 0.94
N ALA A 348 -15.96 0.26 0.12
CA ALA A 348 -16.32 0.76 -1.20
C ALA A 348 -16.98 2.15 -1.11
N ARG A 349 -17.83 2.38 -0.10
CA ARG A 349 -18.48 3.68 0.14
C ARG A 349 -17.49 4.75 0.61
N ARG A 350 -16.49 4.41 1.41
CA ARG A 350 -15.40 5.31 1.84
C ARG A 350 -14.56 5.74 0.64
N ASP A 351 -14.21 4.79 -0.21
CA ASP A 351 -13.33 4.99 -1.35
C ASP A 351 -14.07 5.37 -2.65
N ALA A 352 -15.41 5.40 -2.65
CA ALA A 352 -16.24 5.93 -3.74
C ALA A 352 -16.23 7.46 -3.75
N SER A 353 -15.05 8.06 -3.78
CA SER A 353 -14.86 9.51 -3.82
C SER A 353 -13.80 9.89 -4.85
N VAL A 354 -13.94 11.06 -5.45
CA VAL A 354 -12.94 11.63 -6.38
C VAL A 354 -11.59 11.93 -5.73
N ARG A 355 -11.43 11.69 -4.43
CA ARG A 355 -10.16 11.79 -3.70
C ARG A 355 -9.49 10.43 -3.54
N SER A 356 -10.19 9.32 -3.77
CA SER A 356 -9.61 7.98 -3.69
C SER A 356 -8.80 7.66 -4.94
N VAL A 357 -7.57 7.18 -4.73
CA VAL A 357 -6.69 6.65 -5.79
C VAL A 357 -7.38 5.55 -6.58
N TRP A 358 -8.10 4.67 -5.86
CA TRP A 358 -8.84 3.54 -6.43
C TRP A 358 -9.95 4.00 -7.38
N PHE A 359 -10.77 4.95 -6.92
CA PHE A 359 -11.88 5.48 -7.72
C PHE A 359 -11.38 6.13 -9.00
N ILE A 360 -10.40 7.03 -8.88
CA ILE A 360 -9.86 7.76 -10.03
C ILE A 360 -9.16 6.83 -11.01
N SER A 361 -8.32 5.90 -10.53
CA SER A 361 -7.62 4.94 -11.38
C SER A 361 -8.61 4.01 -12.10
N SER A 362 -9.67 3.57 -11.40
CA SER A 362 -10.72 2.74 -11.98
C SER A 362 -11.53 3.50 -13.04
N LEU A 363 -11.89 4.74 -12.76
CA LEU A 363 -12.65 5.58 -13.70
C LEU A 363 -11.84 5.87 -14.97
N ARG A 364 -10.57 6.22 -14.81
CA ARG A 364 -9.67 6.45 -15.94
C ARG A 364 -9.47 5.19 -16.78
N GLY A 365 -9.22 4.03 -16.12
CA GLY A 365 -9.10 2.76 -16.81
C GLY A 365 -10.36 2.41 -17.59
N ALA A 366 -11.52 2.65 -16.99
CA ALA A 366 -12.81 2.43 -17.62
C ALA A 366 -13.04 3.32 -18.86
N ILE A 367 -12.72 4.60 -18.75
CA ILE A 367 -12.84 5.53 -19.87
C ILE A 367 -11.88 5.16 -21.00
N ALA A 368 -10.61 4.84 -20.67
CA ALA A 368 -9.62 4.45 -21.66
C ALA A 368 -10.03 3.16 -22.41
N LEU A 369 -10.55 2.15 -21.70
CA LEU A 369 -10.97 0.91 -22.33
C LEU A 369 -12.26 1.09 -23.14
N ALA A 370 -13.24 1.86 -22.65
CA ALA A 370 -14.45 2.17 -23.40
C ALA A 370 -14.13 2.93 -24.70
N ALA A 371 -13.20 3.89 -24.62
CA ALA A 371 -12.72 4.61 -25.81
C ALA A 371 -11.96 3.68 -26.77
N ALA A 372 -11.13 2.75 -26.24
CA ALA A 372 -10.43 1.78 -27.07
C ALA A 372 -11.38 0.83 -27.79
N VAL A 373 -12.45 0.37 -27.13
CA VAL A 373 -13.51 -0.45 -27.75
C VAL A 373 -14.22 0.35 -28.86
N ALA A 374 -14.60 1.59 -28.57
CA ALA A 374 -15.27 2.44 -29.54
C ALA A 374 -14.37 2.71 -30.78
N VAL A 375 -13.10 3.06 -30.56
CA VAL A 375 -12.14 3.32 -31.65
C VAL A 375 -11.87 2.05 -32.45
N ALA A 376 -11.73 0.91 -31.79
CA ALA A 376 -11.49 -0.37 -32.47
C ALA A 376 -12.64 -0.73 -33.44
N ASP A 377 -13.85 -0.51 -33.00
CA ASP A 377 -15.06 -0.85 -33.83
C ASP A 377 -15.30 0.20 -34.93
N LEU A 378 -15.14 1.50 -34.64
CA LEU A 378 -15.29 2.58 -35.61
C LEU A 378 -14.20 2.58 -36.69
N SER A 379 -12.99 2.15 -36.38
CA SER A 379 -11.87 2.09 -37.33
C SER A 379 -11.90 0.87 -38.24
N SER A 380 -12.90 -0.01 -38.11
CA SER A 380 -13.03 -1.26 -38.88
C SER A 380 -11.77 -2.14 -38.85
N VAL A 381 -10.99 -2.07 -37.78
CA VAL A 381 -9.75 -2.85 -37.59
C VAL A 381 -10.13 -4.33 -37.53
N GLN A 382 -9.45 -5.17 -38.30
CA GLN A 382 -9.77 -6.60 -38.44
C GLN A 382 -9.70 -7.38 -37.10
N HIS A 383 -8.92 -6.86 -36.14
CA HIS A 383 -8.69 -7.51 -34.84
C HIS A 383 -8.79 -6.49 -33.70
N GLY A 384 -9.91 -5.78 -33.56
CA GLY A 384 -10.15 -4.70 -32.60
C GLY A 384 -9.81 -5.03 -31.14
N PHE A 385 -9.87 -6.31 -30.76
CA PHE A 385 -9.47 -6.77 -29.44
C PHE A 385 -7.99 -6.45 -29.11
N TRP A 386 -7.08 -6.39 -30.09
CA TRP A 386 -5.68 -6.02 -29.87
C TRP A 386 -5.50 -4.56 -29.52
N VAL A 387 -6.33 -3.68 -30.04
CA VAL A 387 -6.37 -2.27 -29.66
C VAL A 387 -6.67 -2.14 -28.17
N VAL A 388 -7.69 -2.86 -27.70
CA VAL A 388 -8.12 -2.81 -26.30
C VAL A 388 -7.08 -3.45 -25.37
N LEU A 389 -6.47 -4.57 -25.79
CA LEU A 389 -5.40 -5.21 -25.05
C LEU A 389 -4.13 -4.35 -25.03
N GLY A 390 -3.81 -3.67 -26.11
CA GLY A 390 -2.74 -2.66 -26.20
C GLY A 390 -2.97 -1.53 -25.21
N ALA A 391 -4.18 -0.97 -25.17
CA ALA A 391 -4.57 0.05 -24.22
C ALA A 391 -4.42 -0.45 -22.76
N LEU A 392 -4.93 -1.63 -22.45
CA LEU A 392 -4.86 -2.25 -21.11
C LEU A 392 -3.42 -2.47 -20.67
N SER A 393 -2.52 -2.91 -21.55
CA SER A 393 -1.13 -3.23 -21.23
C SER A 393 -0.28 -1.99 -20.93
N VAL A 394 -0.65 -0.83 -21.49
CA VAL A 394 0.12 0.42 -21.42
C VAL A 394 -0.41 1.38 -20.36
N LEU A 395 -1.68 1.28 -20.00
CA LEU A 395 -2.32 2.17 -19.05
C LEU A 395 -1.59 2.16 -17.70
N ARG A 396 -1.09 3.33 -17.28
CA ARG A 396 -0.38 3.55 -16.00
C ARG A 396 -1.07 4.67 -15.22
N THR A 397 -0.61 4.90 -14.01
CA THR A 397 -1.20 5.85 -13.07
C THR A 397 -1.01 7.32 -13.44
N ASN A 398 -0.07 7.67 -14.32
CA ASN A 398 0.10 9.03 -14.83
C ASN A 398 0.36 9.07 -16.35
N ALA A 399 0.18 10.25 -16.96
CA ALA A 399 0.35 10.43 -18.40
C ALA A 399 1.79 10.18 -18.87
N ALA A 400 2.80 10.65 -18.13
CA ALA A 400 4.20 10.51 -18.51
C ALA A 400 4.67 9.05 -18.46
N SER A 401 4.29 8.30 -17.39
CA SER A 401 4.60 6.86 -17.29
C SER A 401 3.80 6.03 -18.31
N THR A 402 2.58 6.44 -18.64
CA THR A 402 1.80 5.84 -19.73
C THR A 402 2.51 6.05 -21.07
N GLY A 403 2.97 7.25 -21.36
CA GLY A 403 3.72 7.57 -22.60
C GLY A 403 5.03 6.77 -22.71
N SER A 404 5.83 6.72 -21.66
CA SER A 404 7.09 5.95 -21.66
C SER A 404 6.84 4.45 -21.79
N THR A 405 5.76 3.93 -21.20
CA THR A 405 5.36 2.54 -21.33
C THR A 405 4.84 2.25 -22.75
N ALA A 406 4.11 3.18 -23.36
CA ALA A 406 3.64 3.08 -24.73
C ALA A 406 4.82 2.95 -25.73
N LEU A 407 5.85 3.79 -25.58
CA LEU A 407 7.04 3.69 -26.42
C LEU A 407 7.76 2.36 -26.24
N ARG A 408 7.89 1.86 -25.01
CA ARG A 408 8.48 0.53 -24.75
C ARG A 408 7.62 -0.62 -25.29
N ALA A 409 6.29 -0.48 -25.24
CA ALA A 409 5.36 -1.45 -25.81
C ALA A 409 5.53 -1.51 -27.34
N LEU A 410 5.54 -0.37 -28.01
CA LEU A 410 5.73 -0.28 -29.47
C LEU A 410 7.08 -0.82 -29.88
N ALA A 411 8.16 -0.42 -29.22
CA ALA A 411 9.51 -0.94 -29.49
C ALA A 411 9.57 -2.47 -29.31
N GLY A 412 9.00 -2.98 -28.20
CA GLY A 412 8.93 -4.42 -27.95
C GLY A 412 8.09 -5.17 -29.00
N THR A 413 6.94 -4.61 -29.39
CA THR A 413 6.10 -5.19 -30.45
C THR A 413 6.83 -5.22 -31.80
N ALA A 414 7.55 -4.15 -32.15
CA ALA A 414 8.34 -4.07 -33.38
C ALA A 414 9.49 -5.12 -33.38
N ILE A 415 10.23 -5.23 -32.27
CA ILE A 415 11.26 -6.26 -32.10
C ILE A 415 10.65 -7.66 -32.21
N GLY A 416 9.54 -7.91 -31.52
CA GLY A 416 8.82 -9.17 -31.57
C GLY A 416 8.28 -9.51 -32.96
N PHE A 417 7.88 -8.49 -33.73
CA PHE A 417 7.49 -8.65 -35.13
C PHE A 417 8.67 -9.11 -36.00
N VAL A 418 9.84 -8.49 -35.85
CA VAL A 418 11.03 -8.88 -36.62
C VAL A 418 11.44 -10.33 -36.29
N ILE A 419 11.51 -10.67 -35.01
CA ILE A 419 11.86 -12.02 -34.55
C ILE A 419 10.80 -13.04 -34.99
N GLY A 420 9.52 -12.77 -34.75
CA GLY A 420 8.41 -13.64 -35.12
C GLY A 420 8.27 -13.79 -36.63
N GLY A 421 8.45 -12.71 -37.39
CA GLY A 421 8.46 -12.72 -38.83
C GLY A 421 9.61 -13.59 -39.40
N ALA A 422 10.82 -13.41 -38.89
CA ALA A 422 11.98 -14.23 -39.26
C ALA A 422 11.75 -15.73 -38.94
N LEU A 423 11.18 -16.00 -37.74
CA LEU A 423 10.82 -17.37 -37.36
C LEU A 423 9.80 -18.00 -38.30
N LEU A 424 8.74 -17.25 -38.64
CA LEU A 424 7.69 -17.72 -39.56
C LEU A 424 8.22 -17.91 -40.98
N VAL A 425 9.14 -17.08 -41.46
CA VAL A 425 9.80 -17.24 -42.73
C VAL A 425 10.71 -18.50 -42.73
N ALA A 426 11.41 -18.74 -41.62
CA ALA A 426 12.29 -19.92 -41.51
C ALA A 426 11.53 -21.25 -41.37
N ILE A 427 10.40 -21.26 -40.66
CA ILE A 427 9.56 -22.45 -40.46
C ILE A 427 8.63 -22.68 -41.67
N GLY A 428 8.22 -21.61 -42.36
CA GLY A 428 7.25 -21.70 -43.43
C GLY A 428 5.85 -22.10 -42.92
N SER A 429 5.20 -23.00 -43.68
CA SER A 429 3.84 -23.49 -43.34
C SER A 429 3.85 -24.84 -42.59
N ASP A 430 5.00 -25.29 -42.06
CA ASP A 430 5.09 -26.56 -41.32
C ASP A 430 4.35 -26.43 -39.96
N SER A 431 3.18 -27.02 -39.89
CA SER A 431 2.35 -27.06 -38.70
C SER A 431 3.06 -27.74 -37.52
N THR A 432 3.91 -28.78 -37.77
CA THR A 432 4.60 -29.51 -36.72
C THR A 432 5.63 -28.62 -36.02
N ALA A 433 6.42 -27.89 -36.82
CA ALA A 433 7.41 -26.96 -36.29
C ALA A 433 6.76 -25.80 -35.50
N LEU A 434 5.59 -25.28 -35.95
CA LEU A 434 4.82 -24.26 -35.21
C LEU A 434 4.29 -24.80 -33.87
N TRP A 435 3.86 -26.09 -33.83
CA TRP A 435 3.41 -26.73 -32.58
C TRP A 435 4.56 -26.92 -31.57
N VAL A 436 5.80 -27.09 -32.03
CA VAL A 436 7.00 -27.15 -31.18
C VAL A 436 7.41 -25.74 -30.73
N ALA A 437 7.33 -24.75 -31.62
CA ALA A 437 7.71 -23.38 -31.33
C ALA A 437 6.76 -22.71 -30.30
N LEU A 438 5.43 -23.02 -30.30
CA LEU A 438 4.44 -22.41 -29.44
C LEU A 438 4.74 -22.58 -27.94
N PRO A 439 5.02 -23.77 -27.38
CA PRO A 439 5.36 -23.94 -25.96
C PRO A 439 6.61 -23.14 -25.56
N ILE A 440 7.61 -23.07 -26.42
CA ILE A 440 8.85 -22.31 -26.17
C ILE A 440 8.54 -20.82 -26.12
N ALA A 441 7.78 -20.30 -27.09
CA ALA A 441 7.37 -18.90 -27.12
C ALA A 441 6.52 -18.52 -25.88
N VAL A 442 5.56 -19.38 -25.50
CA VAL A 442 4.73 -19.20 -24.29
C VAL A 442 5.59 -19.20 -23.04
N PHE A 443 6.56 -20.11 -22.93
CA PHE A 443 7.47 -20.15 -21.78
C PHE A 443 8.28 -18.85 -21.66
N VAL A 444 8.86 -18.36 -22.75
CA VAL A 444 9.60 -17.08 -22.75
C VAL A 444 8.68 -15.92 -22.42
N ALA A 445 7.47 -15.87 -22.99
CA ALA A 445 6.50 -14.81 -22.73
C ALA A 445 6.00 -14.80 -21.26
N ALA A 446 5.91 -15.98 -20.63
CA ALA A 446 5.50 -16.10 -19.23
C ALA A 446 6.64 -15.74 -18.25
N TYR A 447 7.90 -16.07 -18.63
CA TYR A 447 9.06 -15.83 -17.77
C TYR A 447 9.56 -14.36 -17.81
N ALA A 448 9.47 -13.72 -18.98
CA ALA A 448 10.00 -12.37 -19.22
C ALA A 448 9.40 -11.27 -18.28
N PRO A 449 8.09 -11.24 -17.96
CA PRO A 449 7.53 -10.16 -17.12
C PRO A 449 8.10 -10.05 -15.71
N GLY A 450 8.68 -11.13 -15.18
CA GLY A 450 9.28 -11.15 -13.83
C GLY A 450 10.79 -10.90 -13.80
N THR A 451 11.46 -11.04 -14.96
CA THR A 451 12.94 -11.15 -15.03
C THR A 451 13.58 -10.18 -16.01
N ALA A 452 12.80 -9.61 -16.94
CA ALA A 452 13.31 -8.79 -18.03
C ALA A 452 12.54 -7.45 -18.14
N PRO A 453 13.11 -6.43 -18.82
CA PRO A 453 12.41 -5.20 -19.12
C PRO A 453 11.09 -5.41 -19.87
N PHE A 454 10.11 -4.53 -19.63
CA PHE A 454 8.76 -4.60 -20.20
C PHE A 454 8.73 -4.80 -21.74
N ALA A 455 9.65 -4.17 -22.48
CA ALA A 455 9.76 -4.31 -23.92
C ALA A 455 10.07 -5.76 -24.36
N ILE A 456 10.89 -6.50 -23.58
CA ILE A 456 11.21 -7.91 -23.88
C ILE A 456 9.98 -8.79 -23.67
N GLY A 457 9.19 -8.53 -22.62
CA GLY A 457 7.92 -9.23 -22.41
C GLY A 457 6.93 -8.99 -23.56
N GLN A 458 6.85 -7.77 -24.06
CA GLN A 458 6.01 -7.43 -25.23
C GLN A 458 6.52 -8.10 -26.51
N ALA A 459 7.83 -8.16 -26.71
CA ALA A 459 8.41 -8.86 -27.86
C ALA A 459 8.09 -10.37 -27.81
N ALA A 460 8.32 -11.02 -26.68
CA ALA A 460 8.02 -12.44 -26.49
C ALA A 460 6.54 -12.76 -26.67
N PHE A 461 5.66 -11.89 -26.15
CA PHE A 461 4.24 -12.02 -26.36
C PHE A 461 3.84 -11.86 -27.83
N THR A 462 4.46 -10.93 -28.56
CA THR A 462 4.21 -10.75 -30.00
C THR A 462 4.63 -11.97 -30.82
N VAL A 463 5.77 -12.57 -30.49
CA VAL A 463 6.20 -13.84 -31.13
C VAL A 463 5.20 -14.95 -30.84
N THR A 464 4.76 -15.09 -29.57
CA THR A 464 3.77 -16.11 -29.19
C THR A 464 2.47 -15.97 -30.00
N ILE A 465 1.99 -14.74 -30.15
CA ILE A 465 0.78 -14.45 -30.92
C ILE A 465 1.00 -14.75 -32.41
N ALA A 466 2.14 -14.38 -32.98
CA ALA A 466 2.43 -14.68 -34.38
C ALA A 466 2.42 -16.19 -34.65
N VAL A 467 3.01 -17.00 -33.78
CA VAL A 467 2.99 -18.46 -33.88
C VAL A 467 1.56 -19.02 -33.69
N LEU A 468 0.84 -18.56 -32.65
CA LEU A 468 -0.53 -19.02 -32.35
C LEU A 468 -1.50 -18.75 -33.50
N PHE A 469 -1.47 -17.53 -34.06
CA PHE A 469 -2.36 -17.18 -35.15
C PHE A 469 -2.04 -17.94 -36.44
N ASN A 470 -0.76 -18.22 -36.73
CA ASN A 470 -0.41 -19.03 -37.87
C ASN A 470 -0.77 -20.51 -37.70
N LEU A 471 -0.95 -20.99 -36.47
CA LEU A 471 -1.54 -22.30 -36.19
C LEU A 471 -3.05 -22.34 -36.43
N LEU A 472 -3.76 -21.24 -36.10
CA LEU A 472 -5.21 -21.12 -36.28
C LEU A 472 -5.59 -20.84 -37.75
N ALA A 473 -4.83 -19.94 -38.39
CA ALA A 473 -5.01 -19.59 -39.80
C ALA A 473 -3.67 -19.14 -40.39
N PRO A 474 -3.17 -19.72 -41.50
CA PRO A 474 -1.87 -19.41 -42.07
C PRO A 474 -1.84 -18.02 -42.74
N VAL A 475 -1.78 -16.95 -41.95
CA VAL A 475 -1.76 -15.54 -42.40
C VAL A 475 -0.33 -15.03 -42.67
N GLY A 476 0.67 -15.77 -42.22
CA GLY A 476 2.09 -15.42 -42.39
C GLY A 476 2.49 -14.22 -41.51
N TRP A 477 3.53 -13.50 -41.92
CA TRP A 477 4.12 -12.37 -41.19
C TRP A 477 3.21 -11.14 -41.09
N LYS A 478 2.16 -11.04 -41.92
CA LYS A 478 1.22 -9.91 -41.95
C LYS A 478 0.53 -9.68 -40.61
N VAL A 479 0.32 -10.74 -39.82
CA VAL A 479 -0.23 -10.63 -38.45
C VAL A 479 0.61 -9.69 -37.56
N GLY A 480 1.92 -9.66 -37.73
CA GLY A 480 2.79 -8.81 -36.96
C GLY A 480 2.64 -7.32 -37.30
N VAL A 481 2.40 -6.97 -38.55
CA VAL A 481 2.16 -5.58 -38.98
C VAL A 481 0.85 -5.08 -38.41
N LEU A 482 -0.24 -5.85 -38.56
CA LEU A 482 -1.55 -5.53 -37.97
C LEU A 482 -1.44 -5.32 -36.46
N ARG A 483 -0.62 -6.14 -35.81
CA ARG A 483 -0.42 -6.01 -34.36
C ARG A 483 0.31 -4.72 -33.98
N ILE A 484 1.27 -4.24 -34.75
CA ILE A 484 1.95 -2.94 -34.50
C ILE A 484 0.92 -1.81 -34.61
N GLU A 485 0.09 -1.81 -35.62
CA GLU A 485 -0.96 -0.83 -35.84
C GLU A 485 -1.96 -0.84 -34.69
N ASP A 486 -2.50 -1.99 -34.33
CA ASP A 486 -3.49 -2.15 -33.26
C ASP A 486 -2.92 -1.67 -31.89
N VAL A 487 -1.70 -2.07 -31.56
CA VAL A 487 -1.02 -1.65 -30.34
C VAL A 487 -0.74 -0.15 -30.37
N ALA A 488 -0.39 0.44 -31.52
CA ALA A 488 -0.18 1.88 -31.65
C ALA A 488 -1.46 2.67 -31.40
N ILE A 489 -2.59 2.23 -31.94
CA ILE A 489 -3.91 2.83 -31.67
C ILE A 489 -4.25 2.73 -30.18
N GLY A 490 -4.10 1.54 -29.58
CA GLY A 490 -4.34 1.33 -28.15
C GLY A 490 -3.46 2.19 -27.25
N CYS A 491 -2.17 2.34 -27.60
CA CYS A 491 -1.25 3.24 -26.95
C CYS A 491 -1.68 4.70 -27.04
N ALA A 492 -2.08 5.17 -28.23
CA ALA A 492 -2.54 6.52 -28.46
C ALA A 492 -3.78 6.85 -27.60
N VAL A 493 -4.77 5.97 -27.59
CA VAL A 493 -5.97 6.11 -26.76
C VAL A 493 -5.62 6.18 -25.27
N SER A 494 -4.71 5.33 -24.77
CA SER A 494 -4.29 5.33 -23.37
C SER A 494 -3.53 6.59 -22.98
N VAL A 495 -2.66 7.09 -23.86
CA VAL A 495 -1.91 8.34 -23.63
C VAL A 495 -2.87 9.54 -23.62
N LEU A 496 -3.80 9.62 -24.57
CA LEU A 496 -4.82 10.68 -24.61
C LEU A 496 -5.70 10.66 -23.35
N ALA A 497 -6.18 9.48 -22.94
CA ALA A 497 -6.95 9.33 -21.70
C ALA A 497 -6.12 9.75 -20.48
N GLY A 498 -4.83 9.41 -20.43
CA GLY A 498 -3.91 9.81 -19.37
C GLY A 498 -3.74 11.32 -19.29
N ILE A 499 -3.57 12.00 -20.44
CA ILE A 499 -3.41 13.46 -20.53
C ILE A 499 -4.69 14.19 -20.12
N LEU A 500 -5.84 13.73 -20.60
CA LEU A 500 -7.12 14.41 -20.37
C LEU A 500 -7.62 14.27 -18.93
N PHE A 501 -7.43 13.09 -18.32
CA PHE A 501 -8.08 12.80 -17.04
C PHE A 501 -7.11 12.81 -15.85
N TRP A 502 -5.79 12.63 -16.05
CA TRP A 502 -4.85 12.59 -14.93
C TRP A 502 -3.41 12.99 -15.29
N PRO A 503 -3.15 14.23 -15.60
CA PRO A 503 -1.82 14.66 -16.07
C PRO A 503 -0.72 14.54 -15.00
N ARG A 504 -1.03 14.72 -13.69
CA ARG A 504 -0.03 14.91 -12.62
C ARG A 504 0.33 13.64 -11.84
N GLY A 505 -0.41 12.53 -11.96
CA GLY A 505 -0.09 11.24 -11.35
C GLY A 505 -0.21 11.15 -9.82
N LEU A 506 0.32 10.05 -9.25
CA LEU A 506 0.19 9.70 -7.83
C LEU A 506 0.97 10.64 -6.89
N SER A 507 2.06 11.26 -7.34
CA SER A 507 2.82 12.21 -6.50
C SER A 507 1.99 13.41 -6.04
N SER A 508 0.99 13.83 -6.84
CA SER A 508 0.09 14.91 -6.44
C SER A 508 -0.90 14.47 -5.36
N LEU A 509 -1.39 13.23 -5.43
CA LEU A 509 -2.29 12.65 -4.42
C LEU A 509 -1.57 12.44 -3.09
N VAL A 510 -0.39 11.84 -3.12
CA VAL A 510 0.42 11.65 -1.91
C VAL A 510 0.67 12.98 -1.20
N GLY A 511 0.96 14.05 -1.96
CA GLY A 511 1.15 15.38 -1.38
C GLY A 511 -0.14 15.96 -0.76
N ASP A 512 -1.30 15.73 -1.37
CA ASP A 512 -2.58 16.18 -0.84
C ASP A 512 -2.96 15.38 0.43
N ASP A 513 -2.76 14.06 0.43
CA ASP A 513 -3.03 13.21 1.58
C ASP A 513 -2.05 13.44 2.74
N LEU A 514 -0.77 13.73 2.45
CA LEU A 514 0.19 14.19 3.45
C LEU A 514 -0.27 15.50 4.10
N ALA A 515 -0.70 16.47 3.31
CA ALA A 515 -1.20 17.74 3.83
C ALA A 515 -2.43 17.55 4.74
N ASP A 516 -3.37 16.69 4.31
CA ASP A 516 -4.55 16.39 5.11
C ASP A 516 -4.18 15.65 6.40
N THR A 517 -3.19 14.75 6.36
CA THR A 517 -2.73 14.01 7.55
C THR A 517 -2.01 14.93 8.54
N PHE A 518 -1.15 15.83 8.06
CA PHE A 518 -0.51 16.83 8.95
C PHE A 518 -1.52 17.77 9.60
N ARG A 519 -2.50 18.28 8.84
CA ARG A 519 -3.56 19.15 9.41
C ARG A 519 -4.42 18.42 10.44
N ALA A 520 -4.84 17.19 10.12
CA ALA A 520 -5.63 16.39 11.04
C ALA A 520 -4.84 16.07 12.31
N GLY A 521 -3.55 15.70 12.18
CA GLY A 521 -2.65 15.44 13.31
C GLY A 521 -2.43 16.69 14.18
N ALA A 522 -2.20 17.84 13.56
CA ALA A 522 -2.03 19.12 14.28
C ALA A 522 -3.30 19.52 15.05
N SER A 523 -4.47 19.38 14.42
CA SER A 523 -5.76 19.61 15.09
C SER A 523 -5.98 18.64 16.25
N TYR A 524 -5.63 17.37 16.09
CA TYR A 524 -5.76 16.37 17.15
C TYR A 524 -4.78 16.63 18.30
N LEU A 525 -3.55 17.06 18.02
CA LEU A 525 -2.58 17.45 19.03
C LEU A 525 -3.10 18.63 19.86
N THR A 526 -3.68 19.64 19.22
CA THR A 526 -4.31 20.77 19.93
C THR A 526 -5.38 20.29 20.89
N GLN A 527 -6.32 19.48 20.42
CA GLN A 527 -7.40 18.94 21.24
C GLN A 527 -6.88 18.08 22.41
N ALA A 528 -5.83 17.26 22.15
CA ALA A 528 -5.22 16.42 23.16
C ALA A 528 -4.52 17.23 24.26
N ILE A 529 -3.78 18.27 23.92
CA ILE A 529 -3.13 19.19 24.87
C ILE A 529 -4.18 19.98 25.67
N GLU A 530 -5.22 20.49 25.01
CA GLU A 530 -6.31 21.19 25.68
C GLU A 530 -7.07 20.28 26.67
N TRP A 531 -7.26 19.01 26.31
CA TRP A 531 -7.87 17.99 27.16
C TRP A 531 -6.98 17.71 28.38
N ALA A 532 -5.73 17.34 28.16
CA ALA A 532 -4.79 16.99 29.20
C ALA A 532 -4.52 18.17 30.17
N SER A 533 -4.49 19.41 29.63
CA SER A 533 -4.32 20.62 30.44
C SER A 533 -5.59 21.11 31.11
N GLY A 534 -6.73 20.42 30.94
CA GLY A 534 -8.00 20.81 31.55
C GLY A 534 -8.72 21.97 30.87
N SER A 535 -8.19 22.51 29.76
CA SER A 535 -8.80 23.65 29.03
C SER A 535 -10.02 23.22 28.20
N ARG A 536 -10.13 21.95 27.85
CA ARG A 536 -11.24 21.35 27.13
C ARG A 536 -12.06 20.45 28.05
N THR A 537 -13.40 20.50 27.95
CA THR A 537 -14.31 19.67 28.76
C THR A 537 -14.70 18.34 28.11
N GLY A 538 -14.69 18.24 26.76
CA GLY A 538 -15.00 17.04 25.99
C GLY A 538 -13.77 16.27 25.60
N GLU A 539 -13.86 14.94 25.53
CA GLU A 539 -12.76 14.11 25.02
C GLU A 539 -12.35 14.51 23.59
N PRO A 540 -11.05 14.38 23.24
CA PRO A 540 -10.58 14.67 21.88
C PRO A 540 -11.23 13.75 20.85
N ASP A 541 -11.91 14.31 19.86
CA ASP A 541 -12.59 13.59 18.77
C ASP A 541 -11.78 13.54 17.44
N GLY A 542 -10.67 14.30 17.39
CA GLY A 542 -9.79 14.38 16.22
C GLY A 542 -9.11 13.07 15.80
N GLY A 543 -9.07 12.08 16.70
CA GLY A 543 -8.43 10.78 16.43
C GLY A 543 -9.01 10.05 15.21
N THR A 544 -10.34 10.03 15.05
CA THR A 544 -11.01 9.38 13.90
C THR A 544 -10.66 10.04 12.57
N ALA A 545 -10.64 11.38 12.53
CA ALA A 545 -10.29 12.14 11.33
C ALA A 545 -8.83 11.89 10.93
N THR A 546 -7.94 11.86 11.91
CA THR A 546 -6.50 11.62 11.72
C THR A 546 -6.21 10.22 11.19
N ILE A 547 -6.88 9.20 11.73
CA ILE A 547 -6.77 7.82 11.24
C ILE A 547 -7.30 7.71 9.80
N THR A 548 -8.42 8.35 9.50
CA THR A 548 -8.99 8.33 8.15
C THR A 548 -8.04 8.98 7.14
N ALA A 549 -7.38 10.08 7.52
CA ALA A 549 -6.37 10.72 6.68
C ALA A 549 -5.13 9.83 6.52
N ALA A 550 -4.63 9.20 7.60
CA ALA A 550 -3.49 8.29 7.56
C ALA A 550 -3.73 7.07 6.67
N LEU A 551 -4.92 6.46 6.72
CA LEU A 551 -5.27 5.34 5.84
C LEU A 551 -5.28 5.73 4.36
N ARG A 552 -5.77 6.93 4.01
CA ARG A 552 -5.71 7.44 2.62
C ARG A 552 -4.27 7.68 2.18
N LEU A 553 -3.45 8.25 3.06
CA LEU A 553 -2.02 8.46 2.79
C LEU A 553 -1.29 7.13 2.56
N ASP A 554 -1.57 6.10 3.36
CA ASP A 554 -0.99 4.77 3.20
C ASP A 554 -1.38 4.14 1.85
N ASP A 555 -2.65 4.21 1.46
CA ASP A 555 -3.12 3.74 0.16
C ASP A 555 -2.41 4.50 -1.00
N ALA A 556 -2.26 5.82 -0.89
CA ALA A 556 -1.57 6.63 -1.89
C ALA A 556 -0.06 6.32 -1.94
N LEU A 557 0.57 6.13 -0.79
CA LEU A 557 1.98 5.74 -0.69
C LEU A 557 2.24 4.38 -1.33
N ARG A 558 1.43 3.37 -1.03
CA ARG A 558 1.53 2.02 -1.61
C ARG A 558 1.36 2.07 -3.12
N ALA A 559 0.37 2.80 -3.60
CA ALA A 559 0.18 3.01 -5.02
C ALA A 559 1.41 3.70 -5.67
N PHE A 560 1.99 4.69 -5.00
CA PHE A 560 3.23 5.34 -5.46
C PHE A 560 4.44 4.39 -5.44
N LEU A 561 4.61 3.56 -4.41
CA LEU A 561 5.72 2.61 -4.31
C LEU A 561 5.66 1.54 -5.41
N THR A 562 4.47 1.13 -5.83
CA THR A 562 4.25 0.14 -6.90
C THR A 562 4.34 0.73 -8.30
N GLU A 563 4.26 2.05 -8.44
CA GLU A 563 4.34 2.72 -9.75
C GLU A 563 5.70 2.45 -10.42
N GLN A 564 5.66 1.91 -11.64
CA GLN A 564 6.86 1.71 -12.46
C GLN A 564 7.13 2.98 -13.28
N GLY A 565 8.36 3.46 -13.25
CA GLY A 565 8.79 4.64 -14.01
C GLY A 565 9.81 5.49 -13.24
N THR A 566 10.21 6.60 -13.84
CA THR A 566 11.13 7.55 -13.21
C THR A 566 10.39 8.31 -12.11
N LYS A 567 10.77 8.06 -10.86
CA LYS A 567 10.23 8.78 -9.71
C LYS A 567 11.06 10.04 -9.49
N HIS A 568 10.41 11.19 -9.50
CA HIS A 568 11.07 12.48 -9.28
C HIS A 568 11.42 12.73 -7.81
N ILE A 569 10.71 12.06 -6.88
CA ILE A 569 11.02 12.05 -5.45
C ILE A 569 11.55 10.68 -5.03
N GLY A 570 12.58 10.66 -4.18
CA GLY A 570 13.12 9.43 -3.61
C GLY A 570 12.11 8.73 -2.67
N LYS A 571 12.05 7.39 -2.72
CA LYS A 571 11.18 6.61 -1.84
C LYS A 571 11.46 6.88 -0.36
N GLN A 572 12.75 6.99 0.01
CA GLN A 572 13.17 7.28 1.38
C GLN A 572 12.79 8.69 1.83
N GLU A 573 12.81 9.67 0.92
CA GLU A 573 12.39 11.04 1.23
C GLU A 573 10.90 11.11 1.53
N LEU A 574 10.10 10.41 0.71
CA LEU A 574 8.66 10.32 0.94
C LEU A 574 8.36 9.56 2.23
N TRP A 575 9.11 8.50 2.52
CA TRP A 575 8.99 7.73 3.75
C TRP A 575 9.23 8.59 5.00
N ARG A 576 10.22 9.51 4.98
CA ARG A 576 10.45 10.45 6.09
C ARG A 576 9.24 11.35 6.37
N LEU A 577 8.58 11.85 5.33
CA LEU A 577 7.37 12.66 5.48
C LEU A 577 6.21 11.86 6.10
N VAL A 578 6.04 10.63 5.65
CA VAL A 578 5.03 9.71 6.22
C VAL A 578 5.34 9.40 7.68
N GLY A 579 6.59 9.07 8.01
CA GLY A 579 7.03 8.85 9.39
C GLY A 579 6.83 10.08 10.29
N GLY A 580 7.06 11.29 9.76
CA GLY A 580 6.77 12.55 10.47
C GLY A 580 5.29 12.74 10.78
N SER A 581 4.41 12.40 9.84
CA SER A 581 2.96 12.48 10.04
C SER A 581 2.47 11.44 11.07
N MET A 582 3.07 10.26 11.06
CA MET A 582 2.78 9.22 12.06
C MET A 582 3.24 9.63 13.46
N ARG A 583 4.46 10.17 13.59
CA ARG A 583 4.97 10.68 14.88
C ARG A 583 4.01 11.72 15.47
N LEU A 584 3.57 12.70 14.68
CA LEU A 584 2.60 13.70 15.11
C LEU A 584 1.30 13.06 15.62
N ARG A 585 0.75 12.13 14.87
CA ARG A 585 -0.50 11.41 15.21
C ARG A 585 -0.36 10.62 16.51
N LEU A 586 0.72 9.85 16.64
CA LEU A 586 0.92 8.97 17.79
C LEU A 586 1.23 9.78 19.05
N THR A 587 1.98 10.87 18.94
CA THR A 587 2.19 11.79 20.06
C THR A 587 0.85 12.42 20.53
N ALA A 588 0.03 12.89 19.60
CA ALA A 588 -1.29 13.41 19.93
C ALA A 588 -2.15 12.35 20.64
N HIS A 589 -2.05 11.09 20.21
CA HIS A 589 -2.78 9.97 20.81
C HIS A 589 -2.28 9.64 22.23
N LEU A 590 -0.96 9.59 22.46
CA LEU A 590 -0.39 9.38 23.78
C LEU A 590 -0.80 10.48 24.75
N VAL A 591 -0.75 11.74 24.31
CA VAL A 591 -1.18 12.89 25.09
C VAL A 591 -2.70 12.83 25.41
N ALA A 592 -3.53 12.42 24.45
CA ALA A 592 -4.98 12.26 24.65
C ALA A 592 -5.31 11.16 25.68
N GLY A 593 -4.43 10.18 25.86
CA GLY A 593 -4.54 9.12 26.87
C GLY A 593 -4.10 9.53 28.28
N LEU A 594 -3.50 10.70 28.46
CA LEU A 594 -3.10 11.18 29.77
C LEU A 594 -4.31 11.58 30.63
N PRO A 595 -4.23 11.41 31.96
CA PRO A 595 -5.26 11.88 32.86
C PRO A 595 -5.45 13.39 32.75
N ARG A 596 -6.71 13.81 32.73
CA ARG A 596 -7.06 15.24 32.69
C ARG A 596 -6.65 15.94 33.99
N ASP A 597 -5.80 16.95 33.93
CA ASP A 597 -5.39 17.76 35.04
C ASP A 597 -6.05 19.15 34.99
N ALA A 598 -7.23 19.23 35.61
CA ALA A 598 -8.03 20.48 35.59
C ALA A 598 -7.55 21.54 36.58
N THR A 599 -6.75 21.16 37.60
CA THR A 599 -6.54 22.00 38.79
C THR A 599 -5.15 22.58 38.93
N GLY A 600 -4.12 21.96 38.28
CA GLY A 600 -2.73 22.28 38.58
C GLY A 600 -2.00 23.12 37.54
N MET A 601 -2.56 23.37 36.38
CA MET A 601 -1.82 23.90 35.20
C MET A 601 -1.75 25.44 35.09
N GLY A 602 -2.14 26.22 36.06
CA GLY A 602 -2.29 27.68 35.99
C GLY A 602 -1.27 28.44 35.14
N ALA A 603 -0.04 28.58 35.60
CA ALA A 603 1.04 29.25 34.84
C ALA A 603 1.63 28.45 33.70
N ALA A 604 1.53 27.10 33.72
CA ALA A 604 2.01 26.23 32.67
C ALA A 604 1.12 26.25 31.42
N ARG A 605 -0.15 26.55 31.59
CA ARG A 605 -1.15 26.53 30.51
C ARG A 605 -0.80 27.47 29.37
N ASP A 606 -0.41 28.71 29.69
CA ASP A 606 -0.04 29.70 28.68
C ASP A 606 1.21 29.29 27.91
N ALA A 607 2.22 28.73 28.60
CA ALA A 607 3.43 28.20 27.96
C ALA A 607 3.14 27.01 27.03
N LEU A 608 2.30 26.07 27.48
CA LEU A 608 1.85 24.93 26.69
C LEU A 608 1.03 25.38 25.46
N SER A 609 0.10 26.30 25.67
CA SER A 609 -0.72 26.87 24.59
C SER A 609 0.15 27.55 23.52
N HIS A 610 1.13 28.34 23.95
CA HIS A 610 2.07 29.02 23.04
C HIS A 610 2.91 28.01 22.25
N ARG A 611 3.51 27.02 22.92
CA ARG A 611 4.31 25.96 22.25
C ARG A 611 3.46 25.16 21.26
N THR A 612 2.29 24.73 21.70
CA THR A 612 1.33 23.99 20.84
C THR A 612 0.96 24.83 19.62
N GLY A 613 0.57 26.09 19.83
CA GLY A 613 0.21 27.00 18.73
C GLY A 613 1.35 27.19 17.72
N THR A 614 2.59 27.30 18.21
CA THR A 614 3.79 27.45 17.35
C THR A 614 4.04 26.18 16.53
N LEU A 615 3.98 25.00 17.13
CA LEU A 615 4.12 23.73 16.44
C LEU A 615 3.01 23.49 15.43
N VAL A 616 1.78 23.74 15.81
CA VAL A 616 0.61 23.59 14.92
C VAL A 616 0.73 24.51 13.72
N ALA A 617 1.09 25.77 13.93
CA ALA A 617 1.31 26.71 12.83
C ALA A 617 2.45 26.27 11.90
N TRP A 618 3.50 25.62 12.42
CA TRP A 618 4.55 25.04 11.61
C TRP A 618 4.05 23.86 10.77
N TYR A 619 3.31 22.92 11.38
CA TYR A 619 2.73 21.77 10.66
C TYR A 619 1.69 22.21 9.61
N GLU A 620 0.92 23.27 9.87
CA GLU A 620 0.00 23.84 8.88
C GLU A 620 0.78 24.41 7.68
N ARG A 621 1.89 25.13 7.91
CA ARG A 621 2.77 25.62 6.83
C ARG A 621 3.43 24.46 6.07
N LEU A 622 3.85 23.38 6.77
CA LEU A 622 4.34 22.16 6.13
C LEU A 622 3.26 21.54 5.25
N ALA A 623 2.04 21.45 5.75
CA ALA A 623 0.88 20.93 5.01
C ALA A 623 0.56 21.79 3.77
N GLU A 624 0.69 23.11 3.87
CA GLU A 624 0.56 24.01 2.70
C GLU A 624 1.66 23.79 1.68
N LEU A 625 2.89 23.59 2.13
CA LEU A 625 4.05 23.35 1.27
C LEU A 625 3.92 22.03 0.48
N VAL A 626 3.53 20.92 1.13
CA VAL A 626 3.38 19.62 0.49
C VAL A 626 2.04 19.46 -0.23
N GLY A 627 1.00 20.19 0.17
CA GLY A 627 -0.33 20.24 -0.43
C GLY A 627 -0.37 20.96 -1.77
N LYS A 628 -1.54 21.38 -2.21
CA LYS A 628 -1.67 22.17 -3.47
C LYS A 628 -1.03 23.56 -3.29
N PRO A 629 0.09 23.83 -3.90
CA PRO A 629 0.74 25.14 -3.79
C PRO A 629 -0.14 26.19 -4.46
N ARG A 630 -0.87 26.97 -3.67
CA ARG A 630 -1.59 28.16 -4.12
C ARG A 630 -0.69 29.38 -3.83
N GLY A 631 -0.14 30.00 -4.89
CA GLY A 631 0.55 31.26 -4.75
C GLY A 631 2.08 31.19 -4.58
N LYS A 632 2.65 32.19 -3.91
CA LYS A 632 4.09 32.37 -3.72
C LYS A 632 4.72 31.17 -2.97
N PRO A 633 6.02 30.88 -3.24
CA PRO A 633 6.76 29.89 -2.44
C PRO A 633 6.55 30.21 -0.94
N VAL A 634 6.27 29.19 -0.14
CA VAL A 634 6.36 29.33 1.32
C VAL A 634 7.82 29.69 1.60
N ALA A 635 8.06 30.89 2.15
CA ALA A 635 9.39 31.30 2.59
C ALA A 635 9.91 30.26 3.60
N ASP A 636 11.23 30.18 3.73
CA ASP A 636 11.94 29.17 4.52
C ASP A 636 11.16 28.69 5.74
N LEU A 637 10.87 27.37 5.76
CA LEU A 637 10.15 26.71 6.83
C LEU A 637 11.13 26.39 7.96
N GLU A 638 11.52 27.41 8.72
CA GLU A 638 12.41 27.21 9.86
C GLU A 638 11.67 26.47 10.98
N PRO A 639 12.26 25.38 11.52
CA PRO A 639 11.74 24.69 12.69
C PRO A 639 11.67 25.62 13.92
N PRO A 640 10.62 25.57 14.72
CA PRO A 640 10.55 26.35 15.94
C PRO A 640 11.57 25.84 16.97
N ALA A 641 12.41 26.74 17.46
CA ALA A 641 13.29 26.47 18.60
C ALA A 641 12.59 26.88 19.90
N PHE A 642 12.34 25.90 20.78
CA PHE A 642 11.80 26.21 22.10
C PHE A 642 12.92 26.46 23.10
N GLY A 643 12.84 27.53 23.87
CA GLY A 643 13.74 27.76 25.02
C GLY A 643 13.48 26.72 26.12
N PRO A 644 14.43 26.55 27.05
CA PRO A 644 14.30 25.60 28.15
C PRO A 644 13.03 25.90 28.95
N VAL A 645 12.31 24.83 29.33
CA VAL A 645 11.10 24.95 30.16
C VAL A 645 11.51 25.39 31.56
N ASP A 646 10.89 26.45 32.07
CA ASP A 646 11.00 26.80 33.49
C ASP A 646 10.20 25.76 34.31
N VAL A 647 10.90 24.70 34.69
CA VAL A 647 10.33 23.53 35.35
C VAL A 647 9.67 23.90 36.70
N VAL A 648 10.19 24.93 37.37
CA VAL A 648 9.61 25.38 38.61
C VAL A 648 8.25 26.00 38.43
N LYS A 649 8.06 26.78 37.34
CA LYS A 649 6.76 27.34 36.97
C LYS A 649 5.77 26.31 36.45
N VAL A 650 6.27 25.31 35.72
CA VAL A 650 5.42 24.26 35.10
C VAL A 650 5.13 23.14 36.11
N GLY A 651 6.14 22.75 36.93
CA GLY A 651 6.00 21.65 37.88
C GLY A 651 5.28 21.99 39.18
N SER A 652 5.22 23.27 39.58
CA SER A 652 4.57 23.66 40.84
C SER A 652 3.04 23.45 40.84
N GLY A 653 2.46 23.04 39.72
CA GLY A 653 1.01 22.86 39.60
C GLY A 653 0.53 21.56 38.95
N SER A 654 1.38 20.81 38.26
CA SER A 654 0.96 19.59 37.56
C SER A 654 2.09 18.64 37.32
N HIS A 655 1.92 17.40 37.73
CA HIS A 655 2.88 16.31 37.45
C HIS A 655 2.99 16.00 35.95
N TYR A 656 1.91 16.18 35.21
CA TYR A 656 1.85 15.91 33.76
C TYR A 656 2.28 17.10 32.90
N GLY A 657 2.38 18.31 33.47
CA GLY A 657 2.78 19.50 32.71
C GLY A 657 4.18 19.37 32.07
N ILE A 658 5.12 18.72 32.77
CA ILE A 658 6.44 18.41 32.25
C ILE A 658 6.34 17.44 31.09
N TRP A 659 5.55 16.39 31.19
CA TRP A 659 5.34 15.41 30.12
C TRP A 659 4.77 16.06 28.86
N LEU A 660 3.78 16.95 29.01
CA LEU A 660 3.23 17.67 27.87
C LEU A 660 4.30 18.53 27.17
N CYS A 661 5.18 19.16 27.95
CA CYS A 661 6.30 19.91 27.38
C CYS A 661 7.30 18.98 26.66
N GLU A 662 7.70 17.86 27.28
CA GLU A 662 8.61 16.88 26.68
C GLU A 662 8.03 16.29 25.38
N HIS A 663 6.72 16.01 25.32
CA HIS A 663 6.07 15.59 24.06
C HIS A 663 6.17 16.64 22.96
N LEU A 664 6.00 17.92 23.29
CA LEU A 664 6.11 19.01 22.32
C LEU A 664 7.57 19.25 21.90
N ASP A 665 8.52 19.16 22.85
CA ASP A 665 9.94 19.32 22.59
C ASP A 665 10.44 18.19 21.68
N HIS A 666 10.08 16.93 21.98
CA HIS A 666 10.45 15.77 21.15
C HIS A 666 9.85 15.85 19.73
N LEU A 667 8.63 16.38 19.57
CA LEU A 667 8.08 16.64 18.24
C LEU A 667 8.90 17.70 17.49
N SER A 668 9.45 18.71 18.19
CA SER A 668 10.22 19.79 17.57
C SER A 668 11.60 19.34 17.09
N GLU A 669 12.24 18.38 17.75
CA GLU A 669 13.59 17.89 17.46
C GLU A 669 13.74 17.20 16.11
N GLY A 670 12.67 16.66 15.53
CA GLY A 670 12.71 15.96 14.25
C GLY A 670 12.21 16.76 13.05
N LEU A 671 11.89 18.04 13.22
CA LEU A 671 11.26 18.86 12.18
C LEU A 671 12.22 19.21 11.05
N ASP A 672 13.52 19.37 11.36
CA ASP A 672 14.57 19.66 10.37
C ASP A 672 14.61 18.62 9.26
N GLU A 673 14.42 17.36 9.60
CA GLU A 673 14.46 16.24 8.67
C GLU A 673 13.29 16.24 7.68
N LEU A 674 12.20 16.93 7.99
CA LEU A 674 11.01 17.00 7.14
C LEU A 674 11.09 18.11 6.10
N VAL A 675 11.88 19.14 6.33
CA VAL A 675 11.98 20.32 5.45
C VAL A 675 12.55 19.99 4.05
N PRO A 676 13.70 19.29 3.92
CA PRO A 676 14.26 18.97 2.61
C PRO A 676 13.33 18.12 1.73
N PRO A 677 12.76 17.00 2.20
CA PRO A 677 11.84 16.20 1.38
C PRO A 677 10.54 16.92 1.05
N ALA A 678 10.02 17.76 1.96
CA ALA A 678 8.84 18.58 1.70
C ALA A 678 9.10 19.63 0.60
N SER A 679 10.24 20.30 0.65
CA SER A 679 10.65 21.30 -0.34
C SER A 679 10.82 20.65 -1.73
N ARG A 680 11.44 19.47 -1.80
CA ARG A 680 11.55 18.70 -3.05
C ARG A 680 10.18 18.29 -3.60
N LEU A 681 9.30 17.77 -2.75
CA LEU A 681 7.95 17.42 -3.16
C LEU A 681 7.19 18.63 -3.72
N ALA A 682 7.31 19.78 -3.06
CA ALA A 682 6.72 21.04 -3.50
C ALA A 682 7.29 21.50 -4.86
N GLU A 683 8.62 21.41 -5.06
CA GLU A 683 9.26 21.74 -6.32
C GLU A 683 8.76 20.86 -7.47
N ILE A 684 8.69 19.52 -7.25
CA ILE A 684 8.17 18.58 -8.24
C ILE A 684 6.74 18.92 -8.62
N ARG A 685 5.90 19.29 -7.65
CA ARG A 685 4.49 19.64 -7.88
C ARG A 685 4.28 20.97 -8.59
N ARG A 686 5.25 21.89 -8.54
CA ARG A 686 5.23 23.15 -9.28
C ARG A 686 5.63 22.99 -10.74
N ARG A 687 6.41 21.96 -11.08
CA ARG A 687 6.82 21.70 -12.46
C ARG A 687 5.61 21.36 -13.32
N PRO A 688 5.57 21.82 -14.57
CA PRO A 688 4.58 21.36 -15.52
C PRO A 688 4.67 19.83 -15.66
N TRP A 689 3.52 19.14 -15.79
CA TRP A 689 3.47 17.67 -15.85
C TRP A 689 4.21 17.05 -17.06
N TRP A 690 4.58 17.84 -18.04
CA TRP A 690 5.32 17.41 -19.24
C TRP A 690 6.84 17.60 -19.14
N ARG A 691 7.38 18.10 -18.01
CA ARG A 691 8.82 18.27 -17.75
C ARG A 691 9.37 17.29 -16.74
#